data_64705da4c95f35bcf7a280344b80cc87
#
_entry.id   64705da4c95f35bcf7a280344b80cc87
#
_cell.length_a   1.000
_cell.length_b   1.000
_cell.length_c   1.000
_cell.angle_alpha   90.00
_cell.angle_beta   90.00
_cell.angle_gamma   90.00
#
_symmetry.space_group_name_H-M   'P 1'
#
loop_
_entity.id
_entity.type
_entity.pdbx_description
1 polymer ?
#
loop_
_entity_poly.entity_id
_entity_poly.type
_entity_poly.pdbx_seq_one_letter_code
_entity_poly.pdbx_strand_id
1 'polypeptide(L)'
;MPSDVDHKPYISAKEILPEITIQGIILAILLGFLLTAANVYLGLYVGMTVSASIPAAVISMAVLRSLQRTNLSKGTNILENNWVQTAVSSGESLAAGVIFTLPALIIMNSQSNGEIGWAEFPYFKTLIIALVGGTIGVLFSISLRRIFVVKEKLPYPEGVACAEVLVAGEKGGTQVRPIFIGIAFGALYKLCSSVIANGKQVSFGLWQHGWDGFYTLTGKLDQSVAYAKSKTTFYIGAELSPALLGVGYIVGPGIASFVFFGGVLGALFIIPVASSILNPTDLFISYISEEAANGKVANYGDYATHMNERRRMAGVGTMLVGGLYTLVVMREALVKGITEMFEATKKTVTNNKSIRTDEDLPANYVALTSMAMAIPMFFMVWLVSGLLLPALLSLIIIFTAGFLFSAVAGYMAGVVGSSNNPLSGVTIIVVILTATTFTLLNSFVYNGENTAELQVAVIGVAAFVACAGAISGDNLQDLKTGYLLGATPWKQQIGQIVGITAGAVAIPLVLNLLSEQILNGELSAPQAFLMSSITTGILEGGMDWAMVFMGSGIAFCLIALRHPDNYINILICSYVIFIIGGYIEQAIPAFLFAGSIAISATQYWIRENGELDISIMAVAVGMYLSLKMTIPILIGGLVKMYVDRKFDAPLKVKKPEIFKPKNKLELETTKEKMHGPGILFASGLIAGEAIMGIGLAAMAVSGIYLGIIDNPTIYPGLGVFIACAVIMGTFSLKQNSENDTEEWNFDDDIQDAEMIEKKNKKKK
;
A
#
# COMPACT_ATOMS: atom_id res chain seq x y z
N MET A 1 -4.66 -27.95 31.40
CA MET A 1 -4.58 -26.61 30.80
C MET A 1 -3.44 -25.91 31.48
N PRO A 2 -2.32 -25.56 30.83
CA PRO A 2 -1.28 -24.77 31.46
C PRO A 2 -1.86 -23.36 31.66
N SER A 3 -1.69 -22.86 32.87
CA SER A 3 -2.09 -21.53 33.32
C SER A 3 -1.47 -20.47 32.40
N ASP A 4 -2.29 -19.49 32.01
CA ASP A 4 -1.92 -18.25 31.35
C ASP A 4 -0.61 -17.71 31.95
N VAL A 5 0.44 -17.68 31.15
CA VAL A 5 1.61 -16.86 31.47
C VAL A 5 1.11 -15.43 31.30
N ASP A 6 0.83 -14.77 32.42
CA ASP A 6 0.28 -13.43 32.49
C ASP A 6 1.15 -12.47 31.67
N HIS A 7 0.60 -12.02 30.53
CA HIS A 7 1.20 -10.88 29.83
C HIS A 7 1.16 -9.67 30.78
N LYS A 8 2.33 -9.17 31.16
CA LYS A 8 2.45 -7.98 32.03
C LYS A 8 2.61 -6.76 31.11
N PRO A 9 1.56 -5.93 30.94
CA PRO A 9 1.65 -4.73 30.11
C PRO A 9 2.61 -3.72 30.75
N TYR A 10 3.16 -2.80 29.92
CA TYR A 10 4.09 -1.75 30.39
C TYR A 10 3.47 -0.88 31.49
N ILE A 11 2.23 -0.42 31.31
CA ILE A 11 1.42 0.26 32.34
C ILE A 11 0.46 -0.75 32.95
N SER A 12 0.54 -0.91 34.28
CA SER A 12 -0.31 -1.86 35.00
C SER A 12 -1.80 -1.57 34.81
N ALA A 13 -2.63 -2.62 34.71
CA ALA A 13 -4.09 -2.50 34.69
C ALA A 13 -4.70 -1.73 35.86
N LYS A 14 -3.99 -1.66 36.99
CA LYS A 14 -4.42 -0.91 38.19
C LYS A 14 -4.12 0.59 38.11
N GLU A 15 -3.21 0.98 37.24
CA GLU A 15 -2.81 2.37 37.04
C GLU A 15 -3.73 3.05 36.02
N ILE A 16 -4.28 4.20 36.43
CA ILE A 16 -5.23 4.95 35.60
C ILE A 16 -4.55 6.25 35.14
N LEU A 17 -4.18 6.31 33.89
CA LEU A 17 -3.64 7.51 33.25
C LEU A 17 -4.69 8.12 32.29
N PRO A 18 -4.65 9.45 32.08
CA PRO A 18 -5.49 10.08 31.06
C PRO A 18 -5.04 9.65 29.64
N GLU A 19 -5.92 8.94 28.94
CA GLU A 19 -5.65 8.44 27.60
C GLU A 19 -6.24 9.37 26.53
N ILE A 20 -7.46 9.88 26.76
CA ILE A 20 -8.17 10.82 25.89
C ILE A 20 -8.08 12.20 26.50
N THR A 21 -7.45 13.13 25.78
CA THR A 21 -7.30 14.53 26.19
C THR A 21 -7.71 15.45 25.06
N ILE A 22 -8.11 16.68 25.34
CA ILE A 22 -8.49 17.65 24.30
C ILE A 22 -7.30 17.93 23.38
N GLN A 23 -6.09 18.10 23.93
CA GLN A 23 -4.87 18.31 23.14
C GLN A 23 -4.55 17.11 22.24
N GLY A 24 -4.74 15.88 22.76
CA GLY A 24 -4.59 14.64 22.00
C GLY A 24 -5.60 14.55 20.87
N ILE A 25 -6.88 14.90 21.10
CA ILE A 25 -7.92 14.90 20.05
C ILE A 25 -7.59 15.90 18.94
N ILE A 26 -7.22 17.14 19.29
CA ILE A 26 -6.85 18.16 18.29
C ILE A 26 -5.64 17.70 17.47
N LEU A 27 -4.62 17.19 18.15
CA LEU A 27 -3.42 16.70 17.49
C LEU A 27 -3.73 15.50 16.56
N ALA A 28 -4.55 14.56 17.02
CA ALA A 28 -4.97 13.40 16.24
C ALA A 28 -5.73 13.80 14.97
N ILE A 29 -6.63 14.78 15.06
CA ILE A 29 -7.37 15.29 13.88
C ILE A 29 -6.40 15.97 12.90
N LEU A 30 -5.52 16.84 13.38
CA LEU A 30 -4.59 17.58 12.51
C LEU A 30 -3.57 16.64 11.85
N LEU A 31 -2.93 15.76 12.61
CA LEU A 31 -1.98 14.80 12.07
C LEU A 31 -2.68 13.73 11.20
N GLY A 32 -3.86 13.27 11.62
CA GLY A 32 -4.67 12.33 10.85
C GLY A 32 -5.02 12.89 9.49
N PHE A 33 -5.49 14.14 9.43
CA PHE A 33 -5.75 14.85 8.17
C PHE A 33 -4.49 14.92 7.30
N LEU A 34 -3.37 15.37 7.88
CA LEU A 34 -2.12 15.59 7.15
C LEU A 34 -1.51 14.29 6.61
N LEU A 35 -1.42 13.24 7.45
CA LEU A 35 -0.83 11.97 7.04
C LEU A 35 -1.75 11.18 6.13
N THR A 36 -3.08 11.27 6.28
CA THR A 36 -4.04 10.75 5.30
C THR A 36 -3.83 11.40 3.93
N ALA A 37 -3.71 12.73 3.88
CA ALA A 37 -3.45 13.45 2.65
C ALA A 37 -2.15 13.00 1.98
N ALA A 38 -1.07 12.87 2.75
CA ALA A 38 0.21 12.38 2.26
C ALA A 38 0.11 10.95 1.70
N ASN A 39 -0.65 10.07 2.36
CA ASN A 39 -0.83 8.69 1.92
C ASN A 39 -1.73 8.57 0.69
N VAL A 40 -2.73 9.46 0.53
CA VAL A 40 -3.52 9.58 -0.71
C VAL A 40 -2.59 9.90 -1.88
N TYR A 41 -1.73 10.90 -1.74
CA TYR A 41 -0.77 11.26 -2.79
C TYR A 41 0.18 10.10 -3.12
N LEU A 42 0.80 9.51 -2.11
CA LEU A 42 1.74 8.40 -2.28
C LEU A 42 1.10 7.19 -2.96
N GLY A 43 -0.08 6.79 -2.51
CA GLY A 43 -0.77 5.62 -3.05
C GLY A 43 -1.25 5.81 -4.48
N LEU A 44 -1.65 7.02 -4.86
CA LEU A 44 -1.93 7.36 -6.27
C LEU A 44 -0.66 7.40 -7.11
N TYR A 45 0.47 7.81 -6.53
CA TYR A 45 1.74 7.92 -7.23
C TYR A 45 2.38 6.56 -7.50
N VAL A 46 2.46 5.69 -6.48
CA VAL A 46 3.21 4.41 -6.52
C VAL A 46 2.29 3.18 -6.53
N GLY A 47 1.02 3.32 -6.14
CA GLY A 47 0.08 2.19 -5.96
C GLY A 47 0.31 1.38 -4.70
N MET A 48 1.04 1.94 -3.73
CA MET A 48 1.29 1.37 -2.41
C MET A 48 1.11 2.43 -1.33
N THR A 49 0.69 2.02 -0.16
CA THR A 49 0.60 2.87 1.03
C THR A 49 1.67 2.47 2.04
N VAL A 50 2.06 3.39 2.90
CA VAL A 50 3.06 3.17 3.97
C VAL A 50 2.40 3.47 5.29
N SER A 51 2.47 2.53 6.23
CA SER A 51 1.91 2.71 7.58
C SER A 51 2.47 3.94 8.28
N ALA A 52 1.59 4.79 8.78
CA ALA A 52 1.94 5.99 9.52
C ALA A 52 2.02 5.76 11.04
N SER A 53 1.83 4.55 11.56
CA SER A 53 1.80 4.26 13.00
C SER A 53 3.06 4.75 13.72
N ILE A 54 4.25 4.39 13.23
CA ILE A 54 5.51 4.82 13.84
C ILE A 54 5.75 6.32 13.66
N PRO A 55 5.63 6.92 12.45
CA PRO A 55 5.69 8.37 12.28
C PRO A 55 4.73 9.14 13.19
N ALA A 56 3.48 8.70 13.29
CA ALA A 56 2.48 9.32 14.16
C ALA A 56 2.87 9.26 15.64
N ALA A 57 3.37 8.12 16.11
CA ALA A 57 3.87 7.97 17.48
C ALA A 57 5.01 8.96 17.79
N VAL A 58 5.98 9.05 16.90
CA VAL A 58 7.16 9.93 17.07
C VAL A 58 6.76 11.41 17.02
N ILE A 59 5.93 11.82 16.05
CA ILE A 59 5.48 13.21 15.92
C ILE A 59 4.59 13.59 17.12
N SER A 60 3.66 12.72 17.54
CA SER A 60 2.80 13.01 18.71
C SER A 60 3.61 13.23 19.97
N MET A 61 4.59 12.37 20.25
CA MET A 61 5.49 12.53 21.40
C MET A 61 6.26 13.84 21.33
N ALA A 62 6.77 14.21 20.17
CA ALA A 62 7.52 15.46 19.98
C ALA A 62 6.67 16.69 20.23
N VAL A 63 5.46 16.72 19.63
CA VAL A 63 4.53 17.86 19.75
C VAL A 63 4.01 17.98 21.18
N LEU A 64 3.49 16.91 21.78
CA LEU A 64 2.92 16.95 23.13
C LEU A 64 3.95 17.30 24.21
N ARG A 65 5.20 16.81 24.07
CA ARG A 65 6.30 17.22 24.96
C ARG A 65 6.71 18.67 24.77
N SER A 66 6.69 19.16 23.52
CA SER A 66 6.97 20.57 23.26
C SER A 66 5.91 21.47 23.89
N LEU A 67 4.63 21.10 23.80
CA LEU A 67 3.52 21.80 24.48
C LEU A 67 3.66 21.77 26.00
N GLN A 68 4.14 20.67 26.57
CA GLN A 68 4.43 20.58 28.00
C GLN A 68 5.58 21.52 28.40
N ARG A 69 6.66 21.57 27.63
CA ARG A 69 7.81 22.48 27.91
C ARG A 69 7.44 23.95 27.87
N THR A 70 6.45 24.32 27.05
CA THR A 70 5.95 25.71 26.92
C THR A 70 4.83 26.02 27.94
N ASN A 71 4.54 25.14 28.88
CA ASN A 71 3.44 25.25 29.86
C ASN A 71 2.05 25.38 29.23
N LEU A 72 1.87 25.04 27.98
CA LEU A 72 0.58 24.97 27.28
C LEU A 72 -0.18 23.68 27.62
N SER A 73 0.49 22.67 28.17
CA SER A 73 -0.07 21.39 28.58
C SER A 73 0.32 21.06 30.03
N LYS A 74 -0.60 20.39 30.75
CA LYS A 74 -0.38 19.92 32.14
C LYS A 74 0.51 18.68 32.23
N GLY A 75 0.91 18.09 31.14
CA GLY A 75 1.73 16.88 31.02
C GLY A 75 1.20 15.98 29.93
N THR A 76 2.05 15.06 29.49
CA THR A 76 1.72 13.99 28.53
C THR A 76 2.20 12.66 29.09
N ASN A 77 1.60 11.57 28.64
CA ASN A 77 1.98 10.22 29.04
C ASN A 77 1.94 9.27 27.82
N ILE A 78 2.52 8.09 27.97
CA ILE A 78 2.66 7.12 26.90
C ILE A 78 1.30 6.65 26.35
N LEU A 79 0.25 6.53 27.19
CA LEU A 79 -1.07 6.08 26.75
C LEU A 79 -1.81 7.14 25.95
N GLU A 80 -1.62 8.44 26.25
CA GLU A 80 -2.11 9.55 25.44
C GLU A 80 -1.45 9.55 24.05
N ASN A 81 -0.12 9.37 24.01
CA ASN A 81 0.62 9.26 22.74
C ASN A 81 0.17 8.04 21.91
N ASN A 82 -0.06 6.90 22.56
CA ASN A 82 -0.60 5.72 21.90
C ASN A 82 -2.02 5.97 21.34
N TRP A 83 -2.87 6.69 22.08
CA TRP A 83 -4.20 7.04 21.61
C TRP A 83 -4.15 7.95 20.38
N VAL A 84 -3.28 8.97 20.38
CA VAL A 84 -3.08 9.85 19.21
C VAL A 84 -2.56 9.05 18.03
N GLN A 85 -1.56 8.20 18.23
CA GLN A 85 -1.00 7.34 17.20
C GLN A 85 -2.08 6.42 16.59
N THR A 86 -2.88 5.75 17.43
CA THR A 86 -3.99 4.88 16.97
C THR A 86 -5.02 5.65 16.13
N ALA A 87 -5.40 6.86 16.55
CA ALA A 87 -6.33 7.68 15.81
C ALA A 87 -5.76 8.12 14.46
N VAL A 88 -4.51 8.58 14.44
CA VAL A 88 -3.84 9.02 13.20
C VAL A 88 -3.68 7.87 12.20
N SER A 89 -3.22 6.71 12.68
CA SER A 89 -3.03 5.51 11.87
C SER A 89 -4.34 5.06 11.21
N SER A 90 -5.45 5.05 11.96
CA SER A 90 -6.77 4.69 11.40
C SER A 90 -7.23 5.63 10.29
N GLY A 91 -6.99 6.94 10.44
CA GLY A 91 -7.32 7.92 9.39
C GLY A 91 -6.48 7.72 8.13
N GLU A 92 -5.21 7.49 8.30
CA GLU A 92 -4.26 7.25 7.21
C GLU A 92 -4.56 5.96 6.45
N SER A 93 -4.84 4.87 7.17
CA SER A 93 -5.15 3.56 6.58
C SER A 93 -6.41 3.59 5.72
N LEU A 94 -7.38 4.45 6.06
CA LEU A 94 -8.60 4.66 5.28
C LEU A 94 -8.28 5.08 3.83
N ALA A 95 -7.20 5.83 3.63
CA ALA A 95 -6.78 6.27 2.31
C ALA A 95 -6.61 5.09 1.35
N ALA A 96 -6.00 3.98 1.80
CA ALA A 96 -5.75 2.80 0.96
C ALA A 96 -7.04 2.23 0.35
N GLY A 97 -8.11 2.11 1.13
CA GLY A 97 -9.39 1.60 0.65
C GLY A 97 -10.02 2.48 -0.43
N VAL A 98 -9.93 3.80 -0.27
CA VAL A 98 -10.53 4.76 -1.18
C VAL A 98 -9.71 4.93 -2.47
N ILE A 99 -8.39 5.15 -2.36
CA ILE A 99 -7.53 5.44 -3.52
C ILE A 99 -7.33 4.24 -4.45
N PHE A 100 -7.52 3.03 -3.96
CA PHE A 100 -7.44 1.84 -4.80
C PHE A 100 -8.72 1.57 -5.60
N THR A 101 -9.81 2.28 -5.30
CA THR A 101 -11.13 2.05 -5.89
C THR A 101 -11.74 3.30 -6.53
N LEU A 102 -12.09 4.32 -5.78
CA LEU A 102 -12.86 5.46 -6.28
C LEU A 102 -12.22 6.22 -7.46
N PRO A 103 -10.87 6.38 -7.57
CA PRO A 103 -10.30 7.02 -8.75
C PRO A 103 -10.57 6.26 -10.06
N ALA A 104 -10.97 4.97 -9.99
CA ALA A 104 -11.44 4.26 -11.16
C ALA A 104 -12.64 4.95 -11.83
N LEU A 105 -13.50 5.63 -11.05
CA LEU A 105 -14.68 6.29 -11.58
C LEU A 105 -14.37 7.51 -12.47
N ILE A 106 -13.32 8.29 -12.15
CA ILE A 106 -12.89 9.39 -13.03
C ILE A 106 -12.11 8.85 -14.24
N ILE A 107 -11.37 7.75 -14.08
CA ILE A 107 -10.68 7.07 -15.19
C ILE A 107 -11.72 6.54 -16.18
N MET A 108 -12.76 5.85 -15.71
CA MET A 108 -13.86 5.36 -16.55
C MET A 108 -14.59 6.50 -17.25
N ASN A 109 -14.84 7.62 -16.54
CA ASN A 109 -15.48 8.80 -17.13
C ASN A 109 -14.65 9.40 -18.27
N SER A 110 -13.35 9.51 -18.08
CA SER A 110 -12.42 9.97 -19.12
C SER A 110 -12.38 9.04 -20.32
N GLN A 111 -12.37 7.71 -20.09
CA GLN A 111 -12.30 6.69 -21.15
C GLN A 111 -13.64 6.58 -21.92
N SER A 112 -14.77 6.82 -21.30
CA SER A 112 -16.11 6.75 -21.91
C SER A 112 -16.62 8.08 -22.47
N ASN A 113 -15.78 9.11 -22.60
CA ASN A 113 -16.16 10.46 -23.01
C ASN A 113 -17.31 11.08 -22.17
N GLY A 114 -17.36 10.73 -20.90
CA GLY A 114 -18.33 11.28 -19.94
C GLY A 114 -19.61 10.45 -19.73
N GLU A 115 -19.72 9.29 -20.37
CA GLU A 115 -20.93 8.45 -20.27
C GLU A 115 -20.97 7.63 -18.96
N ILE A 116 -19.81 7.25 -18.40
CA ILE A 116 -19.70 6.33 -17.26
C ILE A 116 -18.84 6.97 -16.16
N GLY A 117 -19.27 6.83 -14.90
CA GLY A 117 -18.46 7.25 -13.77
C GLY A 117 -18.69 8.69 -13.34
N TRP A 118 -17.66 9.33 -12.81
CA TRP A 118 -17.72 10.67 -12.24
C TRP A 118 -16.79 11.64 -12.98
N ALA A 119 -17.28 12.81 -13.37
CA ALA A 119 -16.45 13.87 -13.95
C ALA A 119 -15.48 14.48 -12.90
N GLU A 120 -15.94 14.59 -11.65
CA GLU A 120 -15.19 15.04 -10.48
C GLU A 120 -15.56 14.17 -9.29
N PHE A 121 -14.76 14.20 -8.21
CA PHE A 121 -15.13 13.49 -6.98
C PHE A 121 -16.22 14.26 -6.22
N PRO A 122 -17.46 13.75 -6.16
CA PRO A 122 -18.52 14.41 -5.38
C PRO A 122 -18.16 14.35 -3.90
N TYR A 123 -17.86 15.51 -3.30
CA TYR A 123 -17.32 15.59 -1.94
C TYR A 123 -18.11 14.75 -0.93
N PHE A 124 -19.42 14.96 -0.84
CA PHE A 124 -20.25 14.26 0.14
C PHE A 124 -20.41 12.75 -0.14
N LYS A 125 -20.48 12.33 -1.41
CA LYS A 125 -20.55 10.90 -1.75
C LYS A 125 -19.25 10.19 -1.36
N THR A 126 -18.10 10.76 -1.71
CA THR A 126 -16.79 10.25 -1.36
C THR A 126 -16.58 10.21 0.15
N LEU A 127 -16.94 11.28 0.86
CA LEU A 127 -16.89 11.37 2.32
C LEU A 127 -17.74 10.27 2.98
N ILE A 128 -18.98 10.09 2.55
CA ILE A 128 -19.87 9.06 3.13
C ILE A 128 -19.32 7.65 2.86
N ILE A 129 -18.85 7.35 1.65
CA ILE A 129 -18.27 6.06 1.32
C ILE A 129 -17.06 5.79 2.23
N ALA A 130 -16.15 6.74 2.36
CA ALA A 130 -14.97 6.63 3.21
C ALA A 130 -15.34 6.46 4.69
N LEU A 131 -16.22 7.33 5.21
CA LEU A 131 -16.62 7.32 6.62
C LEU A 131 -17.35 6.02 6.99
N VAL A 132 -18.32 5.59 6.19
CA VAL A 132 -19.12 4.40 6.45
C VAL A 132 -18.28 3.14 6.26
N GLY A 133 -17.50 3.04 5.16
CA GLY A 133 -16.59 1.91 4.91
C GLY A 133 -15.53 1.79 5.99
N GLY A 134 -14.93 2.91 6.41
CA GLY A 134 -13.98 2.94 7.51
C GLY A 134 -14.60 2.54 8.84
N THR A 135 -15.77 3.08 9.17
CA THR A 135 -16.48 2.77 10.42
C THR A 135 -16.81 1.28 10.51
N ILE A 136 -17.31 0.65 9.44
CA ILE A 136 -17.58 -0.79 9.45
C ILE A 136 -16.30 -1.60 9.63
N GLY A 137 -15.16 -1.16 9.08
CA GLY A 137 -13.85 -1.76 9.30
C GLY A 137 -13.42 -1.72 10.76
N VAL A 138 -13.63 -0.60 11.48
CA VAL A 138 -13.41 -0.52 12.93
C VAL A 138 -14.29 -1.52 13.67
N LEU A 139 -15.58 -1.55 13.35
CA LEU A 139 -16.53 -2.46 14.04
C LEU A 139 -16.16 -3.93 13.83
N PHE A 140 -15.67 -4.28 12.64
CA PHE A 140 -15.15 -5.62 12.36
C PHE A 140 -13.84 -5.90 13.13
N SER A 141 -12.90 -4.95 13.17
CA SER A 141 -11.63 -5.11 13.91
C SER A 141 -11.85 -5.26 15.42
N ILE A 142 -12.86 -4.59 16.02
CA ILE A 142 -13.25 -4.77 17.41
C ILE A 142 -13.64 -6.23 17.68
N SER A 143 -14.45 -6.80 16.79
CA SER A 143 -14.89 -8.19 16.90
C SER A 143 -13.73 -9.18 16.79
N LEU A 144 -12.71 -8.86 15.96
CA LEU A 144 -11.55 -9.71 15.69
C LEU A 144 -10.44 -9.56 16.74
N ARG A 145 -10.36 -8.44 17.49
CA ARG A 145 -9.29 -8.14 18.43
C ARG A 145 -9.09 -9.27 19.46
N ARG A 146 -10.16 -9.70 20.12
CA ARG A 146 -10.06 -10.75 21.15
C ARG A 146 -9.50 -12.06 20.61
N ILE A 147 -9.80 -12.36 19.36
CA ILE A 147 -9.35 -13.59 18.71
C ILE A 147 -7.87 -13.47 18.37
N PHE A 148 -7.49 -12.49 17.58
CA PHE A 148 -6.17 -12.41 16.98
C PHE A 148 -5.11 -11.82 17.90
N VAL A 149 -5.45 -10.80 18.71
CA VAL A 149 -4.48 -10.13 19.58
C VAL A 149 -4.35 -10.85 20.93
N VAL A 150 -5.47 -11.28 21.54
CA VAL A 150 -5.46 -11.80 22.91
C VAL A 150 -5.34 -13.33 22.95
N LYS A 151 -6.17 -14.08 22.19
CA LYS A 151 -6.19 -15.55 22.24
C LYS A 151 -5.11 -16.19 21.39
N GLU A 152 -5.06 -15.85 20.09
CA GLU A 152 -4.06 -16.40 19.16
C GLU A 152 -2.67 -15.77 19.35
N LYS A 153 -2.60 -14.61 20.03
CA LYS A 153 -1.35 -13.89 20.32
C LYS A 153 -0.50 -13.69 19.07
N LEU A 154 -1.15 -13.36 17.94
CA LEU A 154 -0.44 -13.10 16.69
C LEU A 154 0.66 -12.05 16.91
N PRO A 155 1.80 -12.16 16.22
CA PRO A 155 2.97 -11.31 16.46
C PRO A 155 2.70 -9.82 16.24
N TYR A 156 1.98 -9.42 15.20
CA TYR A 156 1.72 -8.01 14.85
C TYR A 156 3.01 -7.18 14.86
N PRO A 157 3.96 -7.43 13.96
CA PRO A 157 5.34 -6.91 14.06
C PRO A 157 5.39 -5.38 14.09
N GLU A 158 4.59 -4.68 13.29
CA GLU A 158 4.56 -3.21 13.27
C GLU A 158 3.98 -2.65 14.59
N GLY A 159 2.96 -3.31 15.16
CA GLY A 159 2.39 -2.93 16.45
C GLY A 159 3.39 -3.11 17.60
N VAL A 160 4.21 -4.18 17.57
CA VAL A 160 5.29 -4.40 18.54
C VAL A 160 6.34 -3.30 18.38
N ALA A 161 6.81 -3.04 17.16
CA ALA A 161 7.79 -1.99 16.90
C ALA A 161 7.29 -0.60 17.33
N CYS A 162 6.01 -0.28 17.11
CA CYS A 162 5.40 0.97 17.55
C CYS A 162 5.37 1.08 19.08
N ALA A 163 5.03 0.00 19.80
CA ALA A 163 5.06 -0.03 21.27
C ALA A 163 6.48 0.23 21.80
N GLU A 164 7.50 -0.39 21.20
CA GLU A 164 8.88 -0.17 21.57
C GLU A 164 9.35 1.27 21.33
N VAL A 165 8.96 1.88 20.20
CA VAL A 165 9.25 3.30 19.91
C VAL A 165 8.60 4.22 20.96
N LEU A 166 7.36 3.95 21.36
CA LEU A 166 6.66 4.72 22.40
C LEU A 166 7.36 4.58 23.76
N VAL A 167 7.78 3.37 24.14
CA VAL A 167 8.52 3.12 25.39
C VAL A 167 9.90 3.79 25.36
N ALA A 168 10.65 3.65 24.27
CA ALA A 168 11.95 4.31 24.10
C ALA A 168 11.81 5.84 24.14
N GLY A 169 10.77 6.34 23.47
CA GLY A 169 10.41 7.75 23.52
C GLY A 169 10.12 8.22 24.93
N GLU A 170 9.36 7.50 25.75
CA GLU A 170 9.03 7.86 27.14
C GLU A 170 10.30 8.03 28.00
N LYS A 171 11.32 7.19 27.77
CA LYS A 171 12.62 7.27 28.44
C LYS A 171 13.52 8.43 28.00
N GLY A 172 13.11 9.27 27.03
CA GLY A 172 13.81 10.51 26.68
C GLY A 172 14.78 10.43 25.48
N GLY A 173 14.60 9.49 24.55
CA GLY A 173 15.48 9.31 23.38
C GLY A 173 15.44 10.45 22.35
N THR A 174 16.59 10.70 21.68
CA THR A 174 16.78 11.74 20.63
C THR A 174 16.25 11.33 19.24
N GLN A 175 15.44 10.29 19.14
CA GLN A 175 15.07 9.60 17.91
C GLN A 175 14.14 10.40 16.97
N VAL A 176 13.67 11.56 17.39
CA VAL A 176 12.69 12.37 16.62
C VAL A 176 13.31 13.16 15.47
N ARG A 177 14.60 13.52 15.54
CA ARG A 177 15.26 14.41 14.57
C ARG A 177 15.22 13.90 13.12
N PRO A 178 15.45 12.62 12.82
CA PRO A 178 15.47 12.13 11.44
C PRO A 178 14.18 12.38 10.66
N ILE A 179 13.01 12.22 11.28
CA ILE A 179 11.73 12.41 10.58
C ILE A 179 11.49 13.86 10.19
N PHE A 180 11.78 14.85 11.08
CA PHE A 180 11.61 16.26 10.76
C PHE A 180 12.62 16.74 9.70
N ILE A 181 13.85 16.24 9.76
CA ILE A 181 14.85 16.50 8.73
C ILE A 181 14.37 15.91 7.40
N GLY A 182 13.84 14.68 7.40
CA GLY A 182 13.27 14.05 6.21
C GLY A 182 12.12 14.86 5.61
N ILE A 183 11.16 15.31 6.44
CA ILE A 183 10.04 16.17 6.00
C ILE A 183 10.56 17.44 5.33
N ALA A 184 11.51 18.12 5.96
CA ALA A 184 12.08 19.36 5.40
C ALA A 184 12.79 19.11 4.06
N PHE A 185 13.62 18.06 3.97
CA PHE A 185 14.30 17.69 2.73
C PHE A 185 13.34 17.30 1.61
N GLY A 186 12.35 16.44 1.88
CA GLY A 186 11.35 16.01 0.90
C GLY A 186 10.53 17.21 0.38
N ALA A 187 10.05 18.07 1.28
CA ALA A 187 9.29 19.26 0.92
C ALA A 187 10.11 20.26 0.11
N LEU A 188 11.34 20.57 0.54
CA LEU A 188 12.24 21.47 -0.18
C LEU A 188 12.61 20.91 -1.56
N TYR A 189 12.90 19.60 -1.63
CA TYR A 189 13.18 18.96 -2.91
C TYR A 189 12.05 19.15 -3.91
N LYS A 190 10.81 18.84 -3.51
CA LYS A 190 9.61 18.96 -4.37
C LYS A 190 9.36 20.43 -4.78
N LEU A 191 9.51 21.37 -3.85
CA LEU A 191 9.35 22.81 -4.12
C LEU A 191 10.40 23.35 -5.11
N CYS A 192 11.63 22.84 -5.02
CA CYS A 192 12.74 23.27 -5.89
C CYS A 192 12.80 22.53 -7.24
N SER A 193 12.26 21.30 -7.32
CA SER A 193 12.21 20.53 -8.56
C SER A 193 11.23 21.15 -9.56
N SER A 194 11.40 20.85 -10.85
CA SER A 194 10.47 21.30 -11.89
C SER A 194 9.15 20.54 -11.79
N VAL A 195 8.07 21.24 -11.51
CA VAL A 195 6.69 20.75 -11.53
C VAL A 195 5.87 21.67 -12.42
N ILE A 196 5.37 21.15 -13.53
CA ILE A 196 4.60 21.89 -14.53
C ILE A 196 3.14 21.46 -14.40
N ALA A 197 2.24 22.42 -14.31
CA ALA A 197 0.79 22.21 -14.41
C ALA A 197 0.20 23.25 -15.34
N ASN A 198 -0.74 22.84 -16.20
CA ASN A 198 -1.37 23.71 -17.21
C ASN A 198 -0.34 24.46 -18.09
N GLY A 199 0.76 23.79 -18.43
CA GLY A 199 1.84 24.34 -19.25
C GLY A 199 2.70 25.42 -18.55
N LYS A 200 2.53 25.63 -17.24
CA LYS A 200 3.28 26.62 -16.44
C LYS A 200 3.99 25.97 -15.28
N GLN A 201 5.15 26.54 -14.92
CA GLN A 201 5.97 26.09 -13.81
C GLN A 201 5.35 26.50 -12.47
N VAL A 202 4.86 25.56 -11.67
CA VAL A 202 4.20 25.81 -10.37
C VAL A 202 5.23 25.94 -9.25
N SER A 203 6.28 25.13 -9.27
CA SER A 203 7.40 25.13 -8.33
C SER A 203 8.49 26.12 -8.77
N PHE A 204 9.59 26.23 -8.01
CA PHE A 204 10.73 27.09 -8.39
C PHE A 204 11.44 26.61 -9.66
N GLY A 205 11.42 25.32 -9.99
CA GLY A 205 12.01 24.78 -11.20
C GLY A 205 13.53 24.91 -11.28
N LEU A 206 14.25 24.74 -10.15
CA LEU A 206 15.71 24.88 -10.14
C LEU A 206 16.43 23.72 -10.80
N TRP A 207 15.79 22.55 -10.88
CA TRP A 207 16.29 21.34 -11.55
C TRP A 207 15.16 20.46 -12.09
N GLN A 208 15.48 19.64 -13.09
CA GLN A 208 14.54 18.64 -13.59
C GLN A 208 14.38 17.50 -12.58
N HIS A 209 13.14 17.05 -12.41
CA HIS A 209 12.78 15.95 -11.54
C HIS A 209 13.25 14.57 -12.04
N GLY A 210 13.50 14.43 -13.33
CA GLY A 210 13.94 13.20 -13.97
C GLY A 210 14.09 13.37 -15.48
N TRP A 211 14.38 12.29 -16.15
CA TRP A 211 14.40 12.20 -17.61
C TRP A 211 13.82 10.89 -18.08
N ASP A 212 13.20 10.88 -19.26
CA ASP A 212 12.70 9.68 -19.90
C ASP A 212 12.56 9.84 -21.41
N GLY A 213 12.33 8.73 -22.11
CA GLY A 213 12.07 8.73 -23.52
C GLY A 213 11.94 7.35 -24.12
N PHE A 214 11.36 7.30 -25.30
CA PHE A 214 11.36 6.12 -26.15
C PHE A 214 12.60 6.10 -27.05
N TYR A 215 13.19 4.93 -27.19
CA TYR A 215 14.40 4.71 -27.96
C TYR A 215 14.18 3.57 -28.97
N THR A 216 14.86 3.64 -30.09
CA THR A 216 14.99 2.56 -31.06
C THR A 216 16.44 2.09 -31.10
N LEU A 217 16.74 1.00 -31.77
CA LEU A 217 18.12 0.55 -31.97
C LEU A 217 19.03 1.59 -32.66
N THR A 218 18.44 2.57 -33.32
CA THR A 218 19.18 3.64 -34.06
C THR A 218 19.28 4.96 -33.29
N GLY A 219 18.72 5.05 -32.07
CA GLY A 219 18.76 6.26 -31.23
C GLY A 219 17.41 6.64 -30.60
N LYS A 220 17.37 7.83 -30.02
CA LYS A 220 16.14 8.36 -29.41
C LYS A 220 15.08 8.58 -30.49
N LEU A 221 13.83 8.21 -30.21
CA LEU A 221 12.72 8.44 -31.10
C LEU A 221 12.47 9.95 -31.19
N ASP A 222 12.47 10.49 -32.42
CA ASP A 222 12.27 11.91 -32.65
C ASP A 222 10.79 12.28 -32.40
N GLN A 223 10.57 13.31 -31.61
CA GLN A 223 9.21 13.79 -31.27
C GLN A 223 8.50 14.45 -32.47
N SER A 224 9.24 14.80 -33.51
CA SER A 224 8.72 15.48 -34.72
C SER A 224 8.32 14.52 -35.83
N VAL A 225 8.65 13.21 -35.73
CA VAL A 225 8.40 12.24 -36.80
C VAL A 225 7.04 11.61 -36.63
N ALA A 226 6.11 11.90 -37.51
CA ALA A 226 4.92 11.08 -37.72
C ALA A 226 5.35 9.63 -37.94
N TYR A 227 4.73 8.72 -37.22
CA TYR A 227 4.96 7.29 -37.16
C TYR A 227 5.65 6.70 -38.40
N ALA A 228 6.87 6.22 -38.27
CA ALA A 228 7.56 5.42 -39.26
C ALA A 228 7.41 3.94 -38.93
N LYS A 229 6.75 3.21 -39.80
CA LYS A 229 6.53 1.77 -39.86
C LYS A 229 7.57 0.95 -39.09
N SER A 230 7.08 0.13 -38.13
CA SER A 230 7.75 -1.03 -37.50
C SER A 230 9.22 -0.84 -37.06
N LYS A 231 9.47 -0.03 -36.04
CA LYS A 231 10.76 -0.11 -35.34
C LYS A 231 10.51 -0.56 -33.90
N THR A 232 11.18 -1.64 -33.49
CA THR A 232 11.22 -2.09 -32.11
C THR A 232 11.61 -0.90 -31.21
N THR A 233 10.73 -0.52 -30.32
CA THR A 233 10.94 0.61 -29.39
C THR A 233 11.03 0.11 -27.97
N PHE A 234 11.85 0.77 -27.15
CA PHE A 234 11.95 0.56 -25.71
C PHE A 234 11.92 1.88 -24.97
N TYR A 235 11.51 1.80 -23.73
CA TYR A 235 11.41 2.97 -22.86
C TYR A 235 12.55 2.97 -21.85
N ILE A 236 13.25 4.10 -21.73
CA ILE A 236 14.30 4.29 -20.70
C ILE A 236 14.06 5.63 -20.01
N GLY A 237 14.24 5.67 -18.69
CA GLY A 237 14.12 6.87 -17.92
C GLY A 237 14.54 6.67 -16.47
N ALA A 238 14.80 7.76 -15.77
CA ALA A 238 15.08 7.77 -14.34
C ALA A 238 14.46 9.00 -13.70
N GLU A 239 13.82 8.82 -12.57
CA GLU A 239 13.23 9.86 -11.75
C GLU A 239 14.04 10.02 -10.45
N LEU A 240 14.20 11.26 -9.98
CA LEU A 240 15.02 11.58 -8.82
C LEU A 240 14.15 11.94 -7.60
N SER A 241 13.11 11.14 -7.32
CA SER A 241 12.19 11.38 -6.20
C SER A 241 12.77 10.87 -4.87
N PRO A 242 12.99 11.72 -3.86
CA PRO A 242 13.33 11.29 -2.52
C PRO A 242 12.26 10.45 -1.85
N ALA A 243 10.97 10.66 -2.19
CA ALA A 243 9.88 9.82 -1.68
C ALA A 243 10.01 8.38 -2.19
N LEU A 244 10.27 8.18 -3.49
CA LEU A 244 10.48 6.85 -4.06
C LEU A 244 11.73 6.16 -3.50
N LEU A 245 12.79 6.93 -3.22
CA LEU A 245 13.97 6.45 -2.50
C LEU A 245 13.58 5.96 -1.10
N GLY A 246 12.79 6.74 -0.37
CA GLY A 246 12.26 6.38 0.95
C GLY A 246 11.40 5.12 0.91
N VAL A 247 10.50 5.00 -0.06
CA VAL A 247 9.69 3.78 -0.29
C VAL A 247 10.60 2.56 -0.45
N GLY A 248 11.62 2.66 -1.31
CA GLY A 248 12.57 1.57 -1.54
C GLY A 248 13.31 1.14 -0.27
N TYR A 249 13.70 2.10 0.57
CA TYR A 249 14.34 1.82 1.86
C TYR A 249 13.39 1.11 2.83
N ILE A 250 12.13 1.55 2.93
CA ILE A 250 11.13 0.96 3.84
C ILE A 250 10.79 -0.48 3.41
N VAL A 251 10.43 -0.70 2.15
CA VAL A 251 10.04 -2.03 1.64
C VAL A 251 11.23 -3.00 1.58
N GLY A 252 12.44 -2.50 1.52
CA GLY A 252 13.66 -3.28 1.57
C GLY A 252 14.14 -3.83 0.21
N PRO A 253 15.36 -4.43 0.19
CA PRO A 253 16.06 -4.78 -1.05
C PRO A 253 15.34 -5.86 -1.88
N GLY A 254 14.67 -6.82 -1.23
CA GLY A 254 13.96 -7.89 -1.93
C GLY A 254 12.81 -7.36 -2.77
N ILE A 255 11.86 -6.67 -2.14
CA ILE A 255 10.67 -6.11 -2.83
C ILE A 255 11.11 -5.05 -3.83
N ALA A 256 12.02 -4.14 -3.46
CA ALA A 256 12.53 -3.10 -4.35
C ALA A 256 13.16 -3.67 -5.64
N SER A 257 13.89 -4.79 -5.52
CA SER A 257 14.48 -5.50 -6.68
C SER A 257 13.40 -6.10 -7.58
N PHE A 258 12.34 -6.67 -7.02
CA PHE A 258 11.25 -7.23 -7.81
C PHE A 258 10.42 -6.14 -8.51
N VAL A 259 10.18 -5.00 -7.86
CA VAL A 259 9.54 -3.84 -8.49
C VAL A 259 10.40 -3.32 -9.66
N PHE A 260 11.70 -3.20 -9.46
CA PHE A 260 12.61 -2.79 -10.54
C PHE A 260 12.64 -3.81 -11.70
N PHE A 261 12.71 -5.10 -11.37
CA PHE A 261 12.65 -6.18 -12.38
C PHE A 261 11.35 -6.10 -13.20
N GLY A 262 10.21 -5.85 -12.55
CA GLY A 262 8.95 -5.60 -13.24
C GLY A 262 9.02 -4.39 -14.18
N GLY A 263 9.63 -3.28 -13.74
CA GLY A 263 9.86 -2.10 -14.58
C GLY A 263 10.71 -2.40 -15.81
N VAL A 264 11.76 -3.19 -15.65
CA VAL A 264 12.61 -3.68 -16.75
C VAL A 264 11.82 -4.56 -17.73
N LEU A 265 11.03 -5.51 -17.21
CA LEU A 265 10.15 -6.33 -18.05
C LEU A 265 9.17 -5.47 -18.85
N GLY A 266 8.53 -4.51 -18.20
CA GLY A 266 7.59 -3.59 -18.85
C GLY A 266 8.24 -2.76 -19.96
N ALA A 267 9.38 -2.16 -19.67
CA ALA A 267 10.05 -1.21 -20.57
C ALA A 267 10.87 -1.87 -21.68
N LEU A 268 11.59 -2.96 -21.38
CA LEU A 268 12.55 -3.59 -22.27
C LEU A 268 12.07 -4.92 -22.88
N PHE A 269 10.90 -5.42 -22.47
CA PHE A 269 10.32 -6.64 -23.03
C PHE A 269 8.90 -6.38 -23.57
N ILE A 270 7.98 -5.89 -22.75
CA ILE A 270 6.58 -5.74 -23.16
C ILE A 270 6.42 -4.65 -24.23
N ILE A 271 7.03 -3.48 -24.06
CA ILE A 271 6.97 -2.40 -25.07
C ILE A 271 7.57 -2.84 -26.40
N PRO A 272 8.77 -3.44 -26.45
CA PRO A 272 9.31 -4.00 -27.70
C PRO A 272 8.39 -5.03 -28.36
N VAL A 273 7.82 -5.97 -27.60
CA VAL A 273 6.89 -6.98 -28.13
C VAL A 273 5.62 -6.31 -28.66
N ALA A 274 5.03 -5.41 -27.88
CA ALA A 274 3.83 -4.68 -28.30
C ALA A 274 4.06 -3.82 -29.54
N SER A 275 5.27 -3.26 -29.71
CA SER A 275 5.61 -2.40 -30.85
C SER A 275 6.02 -3.16 -32.13
N SER A 276 6.51 -4.41 -32.00
CA SER A 276 7.11 -5.15 -33.14
C SER A 276 6.29 -6.34 -33.61
N ILE A 277 5.66 -7.07 -32.67
CA ILE A 277 5.06 -8.39 -32.95
C ILE A 277 3.54 -8.31 -32.98
N LEU A 278 2.96 -7.58 -32.08
CA LEU A 278 1.50 -7.41 -31.99
C LEU A 278 1.08 -6.30 -32.98
N ASN A 279 1.21 -6.57 -34.23
CA ASN A 279 1.01 -5.71 -35.39
C ASN A 279 0.21 -4.44 -35.02
N PRO A 280 0.87 -3.31 -34.71
CA PRO A 280 0.18 -2.10 -34.28
C PRO A 280 -0.70 -1.54 -35.42
N THR A 281 -0.62 -2.14 -36.63
CA THR A 281 -1.23 -1.62 -37.81
C THR A 281 -2.75 -1.53 -37.70
N ASP A 282 -3.42 -2.50 -37.13
CA ASP A 282 -4.89 -2.48 -37.14
C ASP A 282 -5.49 -1.69 -35.97
N LEU A 283 -4.95 -1.81 -34.77
CA LEU A 283 -5.39 -0.99 -33.60
C LEU A 283 -4.85 0.44 -33.67
N PHE A 284 -3.62 0.62 -34.14
CA PHE A 284 -3.04 1.95 -34.30
C PHE A 284 -3.58 2.65 -35.55
N ILE A 285 -3.92 1.92 -36.62
CA ILE A 285 -4.64 2.46 -37.79
C ILE A 285 -6.09 2.79 -37.41
N SER A 286 -6.76 2.02 -36.59
CA SER A 286 -8.08 2.40 -36.07
C SER A 286 -7.99 3.66 -35.20
N TYR A 287 -7.02 3.75 -34.30
CA TYR A 287 -6.77 4.94 -33.48
C TYR A 287 -6.34 6.14 -34.33
N ILE A 288 -5.41 5.97 -35.28
CA ILE A 288 -5.03 7.01 -36.25
C ILE A 288 -6.19 7.37 -37.17
N SER A 289 -6.99 6.40 -37.62
CA SER A 289 -8.13 6.69 -38.48
C SER A 289 -9.24 7.41 -37.74
N GLU A 290 -9.41 7.14 -36.44
CA GLU A 290 -10.35 7.83 -35.58
C GLU A 290 -9.86 9.26 -35.25
N GLU A 291 -8.60 9.45 -34.91
CA GLU A 291 -7.97 10.76 -34.68
C GLU A 291 -7.83 11.55 -36.00
N ALA A 292 -7.51 10.90 -37.13
CA ALA A 292 -7.47 11.53 -38.45
C ALA A 292 -8.87 11.92 -38.95
N ALA A 293 -9.89 11.12 -38.67
CA ALA A 293 -11.28 11.48 -38.91
C ALA A 293 -11.72 12.72 -38.08
N ASN A 294 -11.11 12.90 -36.91
CA ASN A 294 -11.28 14.06 -36.05
C ASN A 294 -10.32 15.23 -36.39
N GLY A 295 -9.55 15.12 -37.48
CA GLY A 295 -8.66 16.19 -37.96
C GLY A 295 -7.36 16.34 -37.16
N LYS A 296 -7.03 15.39 -36.29
CA LYS A 296 -5.78 15.39 -35.52
C LYS A 296 -4.74 14.49 -36.20
N VAL A 297 -3.48 14.90 -36.15
CA VAL A 297 -2.34 14.10 -36.63
C VAL A 297 -1.74 13.37 -35.45
N ALA A 298 -1.70 12.03 -35.52
CA ALA A 298 -1.06 11.21 -34.50
C ALA A 298 0.41 11.61 -34.33
N ASN A 299 0.79 11.97 -33.15
CA ASN A 299 2.14 12.44 -32.81
C ASN A 299 2.85 11.47 -31.87
N TYR A 300 4.09 11.83 -31.47
CA TYR A 300 4.87 11.04 -30.53
C TYR A 300 4.16 10.85 -29.17
N GLY A 301 3.43 11.85 -28.68
CA GLY A 301 2.70 11.77 -27.42
C GLY A 301 1.61 10.71 -27.46
N ASP A 302 0.87 10.63 -28.56
CA ASP A 302 -0.20 9.65 -28.78
C ASP A 302 0.37 8.23 -28.82
N TYR A 303 1.49 8.04 -29.54
CA TYR A 303 2.21 6.77 -29.58
C TYR A 303 2.72 6.35 -28.19
N ALA A 304 3.33 7.29 -27.45
CA ALA A 304 3.84 7.05 -26.11
C ALA A 304 2.72 6.64 -25.14
N THR A 305 1.58 7.31 -25.23
CA THR A 305 0.39 7.00 -24.41
C THR A 305 -0.11 5.60 -24.72
N HIS A 306 -0.29 5.27 -25.99
CA HIS A 306 -0.76 3.95 -26.43
C HIS A 306 0.19 2.81 -25.99
N MET A 307 1.51 2.96 -26.14
CA MET A 307 2.48 1.96 -25.68
C MET A 307 2.48 1.81 -24.15
N ASN A 308 2.30 2.90 -23.43
CA ASN A 308 2.17 2.86 -21.97
C ASN A 308 0.88 2.16 -21.51
N GLU A 309 -0.24 2.38 -22.19
CA GLU A 309 -1.51 1.71 -21.90
C GLU A 309 -1.39 0.20 -22.13
N ARG A 310 -0.84 -0.23 -23.25
CA ARG A 310 -0.59 -1.65 -23.54
C ARG A 310 0.29 -2.29 -22.45
N ARG A 311 1.38 -1.64 -22.07
CA ARG A 311 2.24 -2.09 -20.97
C ARG A 311 1.46 -2.20 -19.66
N ARG A 312 0.60 -1.22 -19.33
CA ARG A 312 -0.25 -1.23 -18.14
C ARG A 312 -1.21 -2.41 -18.16
N MET A 313 -1.82 -2.73 -19.30
CA MET A 313 -2.71 -3.90 -19.44
C MET A 313 -1.99 -5.22 -19.17
N ALA A 314 -0.74 -5.39 -19.60
CA ALA A 314 0.06 -6.54 -19.21
C ALA A 314 0.34 -6.55 -17.68
N GLY A 315 0.63 -5.40 -17.09
CA GLY A 315 0.72 -5.24 -15.64
C GLY A 315 -0.57 -5.66 -14.92
N VAL A 316 -1.73 -5.26 -15.43
CA VAL A 316 -3.07 -5.67 -14.95
C VAL A 316 -3.23 -7.19 -14.95
N GLY A 317 -2.91 -7.86 -16.05
CA GLY A 317 -2.97 -9.32 -16.14
C GLY A 317 -2.07 -10.02 -15.12
N THR A 318 -0.86 -9.49 -14.91
CA THR A 318 0.06 -10.01 -13.90
C THR A 318 -0.43 -9.76 -12.47
N MET A 319 -1.02 -8.59 -12.18
CA MET A 319 -1.63 -8.27 -10.88
C MET A 319 -2.82 -9.18 -10.57
N LEU A 320 -3.68 -9.43 -11.57
CA LEU A 320 -4.84 -10.29 -11.42
C LEU A 320 -4.44 -11.70 -10.99
N VAL A 321 -3.53 -12.32 -11.73
CA VAL A 321 -3.04 -13.67 -11.39
C VAL A 321 -2.24 -13.66 -10.09
N GLY A 322 -1.38 -12.66 -9.87
CA GLY A 322 -0.58 -12.51 -8.65
C GLY A 322 -1.43 -12.32 -7.39
N GLY A 323 -2.50 -11.52 -7.48
CA GLY A 323 -3.46 -11.31 -6.40
C GLY A 323 -4.21 -12.60 -6.05
N LEU A 324 -4.78 -13.29 -7.07
CA LEU A 324 -5.45 -14.58 -6.87
C LEU A 324 -4.50 -15.64 -6.31
N TYR A 325 -3.28 -15.72 -6.84
CA TYR A 325 -2.26 -16.65 -6.36
C TYR A 325 -1.91 -16.41 -4.88
N THR A 326 -1.75 -15.16 -4.47
CA THR A 326 -1.47 -14.82 -3.08
C THR A 326 -2.53 -15.37 -2.14
N LEU A 327 -3.81 -15.25 -2.51
CA LEU A 327 -4.93 -15.80 -1.73
C LEU A 327 -4.93 -17.34 -1.69
N VAL A 328 -4.59 -17.98 -2.81
CA VAL A 328 -4.47 -19.46 -2.85
C VAL A 328 -3.32 -19.94 -1.95
N VAL A 329 -2.18 -19.26 -1.95
CA VAL A 329 -1.05 -19.58 -1.04
C VAL A 329 -1.45 -19.40 0.42
N MET A 330 -2.22 -18.36 0.71
CA MET A 330 -2.66 -18.02 2.07
C MET A 330 -3.91 -18.76 2.53
N ARG A 331 -4.49 -19.65 1.72
CA ARG A 331 -5.76 -20.33 2.00
C ARG A 331 -5.83 -21.00 3.38
N GLU A 332 -4.74 -21.59 3.85
CA GLU A 332 -4.72 -22.26 5.15
C GLU A 332 -4.84 -21.24 6.30
N ALA A 333 -4.11 -20.12 6.20
CA ALA A 333 -4.21 -19.02 7.14
C ALA A 333 -5.61 -18.39 7.11
N LEU A 334 -6.19 -18.23 5.91
CA LEU A 334 -7.53 -17.70 5.72
C LEU A 334 -8.60 -18.61 6.37
N VAL A 335 -8.56 -19.90 6.06
CA VAL A 335 -9.49 -20.89 6.62
C VAL A 335 -9.32 -20.95 8.15
N LYS A 336 -8.09 -20.92 8.65
CA LYS A 336 -7.82 -20.93 10.09
C LYS A 336 -8.41 -19.68 10.77
N GLY A 337 -8.15 -18.48 10.24
CA GLY A 337 -8.72 -17.24 10.80
C GLY A 337 -10.24 -17.25 10.84
N ILE A 338 -10.90 -17.72 9.77
CA ILE A 338 -12.36 -17.85 9.70
C ILE A 338 -12.88 -18.87 10.71
N THR A 339 -12.24 -20.04 10.81
CA THR A 339 -12.67 -21.13 11.70
C THR A 339 -12.58 -20.71 13.16
N GLU A 340 -11.47 -20.09 13.55
CA GLU A 340 -11.24 -19.58 14.91
C GLU A 340 -12.26 -18.49 15.29
N MET A 341 -12.61 -17.62 14.34
CA MET A 341 -13.66 -16.62 14.52
C MET A 341 -15.03 -17.27 14.84
N PHE A 342 -15.44 -18.27 14.07
CA PHE A 342 -16.71 -18.98 14.32
C PHE A 342 -16.68 -19.75 15.66
N GLU A 343 -15.56 -20.33 16.04
CA GLU A 343 -15.41 -21.00 17.34
C GLU A 343 -15.45 -20.03 18.52
N ALA A 344 -14.83 -18.86 18.38
CA ALA A 344 -14.83 -17.85 19.43
C ALA A 344 -16.22 -17.27 19.66
N THR A 345 -17.01 -17.07 18.61
CA THR A 345 -18.39 -16.59 18.71
C THR A 345 -19.26 -17.57 19.51
N LYS A 346 -19.01 -18.88 19.43
CA LYS A 346 -19.71 -19.91 20.20
C LYS A 346 -19.34 -19.93 21.69
N LYS A 347 -18.16 -19.41 22.09
CA LYS A 347 -17.62 -19.48 23.46
C LYS A 347 -17.82 -18.21 24.29
N THR A 348 -18.41 -17.15 23.77
CA THR A 348 -18.46 -15.81 24.40
C THR A 348 -19.63 -15.61 25.36
N VAL A 349 -20.00 -16.61 26.17
CA VAL A 349 -20.97 -16.46 27.26
C VAL A 349 -20.33 -16.86 28.58
N THR A 350 -19.44 -16.03 29.11
CA THR A 350 -19.05 -16.10 30.53
C THR A 350 -18.78 -14.70 31.07
N ASN A 351 -19.68 -14.28 31.95
CA ASN A 351 -19.61 -13.08 32.77
C ASN A 351 -18.41 -13.14 33.75
N ASN A 352 -17.24 -12.58 33.33
CA ASN A 352 -16.18 -12.25 34.25
C ASN A 352 -16.00 -10.72 34.27
N LYS A 353 -15.81 -10.11 35.43
CA LYS A 353 -15.48 -8.68 35.60
C LYS A 353 -14.28 -8.37 34.73
N SER A 354 -14.47 -7.56 33.69
CA SER A 354 -13.41 -7.18 32.74
C SER A 354 -12.39 -6.28 33.45
N ILE A 355 -11.12 -6.57 33.26
CA ILE A 355 -10.01 -5.72 33.70
C ILE A 355 -9.93 -4.55 32.69
N ARG A 356 -9.54 -3.36 33.12
CA ARG A 356 -9.42 -2.14 32.26
C ARG A 356 -8.75 -2.40 30.91
N THR A 357 -7.67 -3.17 30.91
CA THR A 357 -6.87 -3.51 29.73
C THR A 357 -7.52 -4.53 28.79
N ASP A 358 -8.71 -5.05 29.14
CA ASP A 358 -9.46 -6.01 28.32
C ASP A 358 -10.91 -5.56 28.07
N GLU A 359 -11.22 -4.30 28.34
CA GLU A 359 -12.55 -3.73 28.19
C GLU A 359 -12.72 -3.13 26.79
N ASP A 360 -13.40 -3.86 25.91
CA ASP A 360 -13.80 -3.43 24.56
C ASP A 360 -15.13 -2.65 24.60
N LEU A 361 -15.47 -1.95 23.52
CA LEU A 361 -16.82 -1.42 23.31
C LEU A 361 -17.86 -2.56 23.43
N PRO A 362 -18.99 -2.33 24.09
CA PRO A 362 -20.00 -3.36 24.29
C PRO A 362 -20.52 -3.94 22.97
N ALA A 363 -20.57 -5.27 22.88
CA ALA A 363 -20.93 -5.99 21.65
C ALA A 363 -22.30 -5.59 21.06
N ASN A 364 -23.26 -5.22 21.93
CA ASN A 364 -24.57 -4.74 21.47
C ASN A 364 -24.48 -3.40 20.71
N TYR A 365 -23.61 -2.46 21.16
CA TYR A 365 -23.39 -1.22 20.45
C TYR A 365 -22.68 -1.48 19.13
N VAL A 366 -21.67 -2.37 19.10
CA VAL A 366 -20.97 -2.77 17.88
C VAL A 366 -21.97 -3.37 16.87
N ALA A 367 -22.81 -4.32 17.30
CA ALA A 367 -23.80 -4.95 16.43
C ALA A 367 -24.86 -3.94 15.94
N LEU A 368 -25.40 -3.11 16.83
CA LEU A 368 -26.40 -2.11 16.45
C LEU A 368 -25.84 -1.08 15.48
N THR A 369 -24.62 -0.57 15.73
CA THR A 369 -23.97 0.39 14.83
C THR A 369 -23.63 -0.25 13.50
N SER A 370 -23.19 -1.52 13.46
CA SER A 370 -22.95 -2.25 12.22
C SER A 370 -24.23 -2.38 11.38
N MET A 371 -25.34 -2.72 12.01
CA MET A 371 -26.65 -2.75 11.34
C MET A 371 -27.10 -1.37 10.85
N ALA A 372 -26.87 -0.31 11.65
CA ALA A 372 -27.21 1.05 11.25
C ALA A 372 -26.40 1.52 10.03
N MET A 373 -25.16 1.06 9.87
CA MET A 373 -24.33 1.36 8.68
C MET A 373 -24.89 0.76 7.39
N ALA A 374 -25.75 -0.26 7.45
CA ALA A 374 -26.45 -0.79 6.27
C ALA A 374 -27.32 0.27 5.58
N ILE A 375 -27.88 1.21 6.34
CA ILE A 375 -28.75 2.27 5.81
C ILE A 375 -27.98 3.19 4.85
N PRO A 376 -26.91 3.89 5.27
CA PRO A 376 -26.16 4.74 4.34
C PRO A 376 -25.50 3.94 3.21
N MET A 377 -25.06 2.69 3.42
CA MET A 377 -24.53 1.84 2.35
C MET A 377 -25.59 1.58 1.27
N PHE A 378 -26.78 1.16 1.69
CA PHE A 378 -27.90 0.95 0.77
C PHE A 378 -28.21 2.20 -0.04
N PHE A 379 -28.41 3.33 0.64
CA PHE A 379 -28.74 4.58 -0.03
C PHE A 379 -27.63 5.06 -0.98
N MET A 380 -26.36 4.87 -0.62
CA MET A 380 -25.24 5.26 -1.48
C MET A 380 -25.22 4.45 -2.78
N VAL A 381 -25.34 3.11 -2.70
CA VAL A 381 -25.38 2.29 -3.91
C VAL A 381 -26.64 2.55 -4.73
N TRP A 382 -27.79 2.75 -4.07
CA TRP A 382 -29.03 3.09 -4.75
C TRP A 382 -28.98 4.47 -5.45
N LEU A 383 -28.43 5.49 -4.80
CA LEU A 383 -28.26 6.83 -5.40
C LEU A 383 -27.27 6.86 -6.56
N VAL A 384 -26.35 5.91 -6.59
CA VAL A 384 -25.33 5.80 -7.64
C VAL A 384 -25.86 4.99 -8.82
N SER A 385 -26.54 3.86 -8.57
CA SER A 385 -27.03 2.97 -9.62
C SER A 385 -28.46 3.27 -10.07
N GLY A 386 -29.26 4.00 -9.27
CA GLY A 386 -30.70 4.17 -9.53
C GLY A 386 -31.52 2.89 -9.36
N LEU A 387 -30.88 1.74 -9.07
CA LEU A 387 -31.46 0.41 -9.12
C LEU A 387 -31.59 -0.20 -7.72
N LEU A 388 -32.81 -0.62 -7.37
CA LEU A 388 -33.10 -1.16 -6.04
C LEU A 388 -32.43 -2.52 -5.79
N LEU A 389 -32.51 -3.44 -6.76
CA LEU A 389 -32.02 -4.80 -6.61
C LEU A 389 -30.48 -4.88 -6.49
N PRO A 390 -29.68 -4.15 -7.30
CA PRO A 390 -28.25 -4.04 -7.09
C PRO A 390 -27.90 -3.48 -5.71
N ALA A 391 -28.65 -2.48 -5.21
CA ALA A 391 -28.41 -1.89 -3.89
C ALA A 391 -28.64 -2.91 -2.75
N LEU A 392 -29.67 -3.74 -2.84
CA LEU A 392 -29.93 -4.82 -1.86
C LEU A 392 -28.87 -5.92 -1.91
N LEU A 393 -28.49 -6.37 -3.12
CA LEU A 393 -27.44 -7.39 -3.29
C LEU A 393 -26.09 -6.85 -2.81
N SER A 394 -25.82 -5.57 -3.01
CA SER A 394 -24.61 -4.90 -2.50
C SER A 394 -24.45 -5.03 -0.98
N LEU A 395 -25.54 -4.88 -0.21
CA LEU A 395 -25.49 -5.04 1.24
C LEU A 395 -25.03 -6.44 1.62
N ILE A 396 -25.56 -7.47 0.95
CA ILE A 396 -25.15 -8.86 1.22
C ILE A 396 -23.66 -9.03 0.94
N ILE A 397 -23.19 -8.52 -0.20
CA ILE A 397 -21.77 -8.61 -0.59
C ILE A 397 -20.89 -7.83 0.40
N ILE A 398 -21.26 -6.59 0.75
CA ILE A 398 -20.46 -5.75 1.65
C ILE A 398 -20.34 -6.38 3.04
N PHE A 399 -21.44 -6.88 3.62
CA PHE A 399 -21.37 -7.49 4.94
C PHE A 399 -20.68 -8.85 4.93
N THR A 400 -20.93 -9.71 3.95
CA THR A 400 -20.31 -11.04 3.90
C THR A 400 -18.85 -10.97 3.47
N ALA A 401 -18.57 -10.40 2.31
CA ALA A 401 -17.21 -10.26 1.82
C ALA A 401 -16.40 -9.25 2.65
N GLY A 402 -17.00 -8.13 3.07
CA GLY A 402 -16.33 -7.13 3.90
C GLY A 402 -15.87 -7.71 5.24
N PHE A 403 -16.71 -8.48 5.93
CA PHE A 403 -16.31 -9.12 7.18
C PHE A 403 -15.27 -10.22 6.97
N LEU A 404 -15.46 -11.08 5.96
CA LEU A 404 -14.52 -12.12 5.61
C LEU A 404 -13.14 -11.53 5.29
N PHE A 405 -13.09 -10.51 4.45
CA PHE A 405 -11.85 -9.90 4.04
C PHE A 405 -11.21 -9.02 5.12
N SER A 406 -12.00 -8.45 6.02
CA SER A 406 -11.47 -7.80 7.23
C SER A 406 -10.79 -8.81 8.16
N ALA A 407 -11.35 -10.01 8.31
CA ALA A 407 -10.72 -11.09 9.08
C ALA A 407 -9.41 -11.56 8.42
N VAL A 408 -9.42 -11.72 7.10
CA VAL A 408 -8.25 -12.07 6.31
C VAL A 408 -7.15 -11.01 6.46
N ALA A 409 -7.48 -9.74 6.23
CA ALA A 409 -6.55 -8.63 6.33
C ALA A 409 -5.97 -8.52 7.75
N GLY A 410 -6.81 -8.64 8.77
CA GLY A 410 -6.39 -8.60 10.17
C GLY A 410 -5.48 -9.75 10.58
N TYR A 411 -5.76 -10.98 10.10
CA TYR A 411 -4.88 -12.13 10.33
C TYR A 411 -3.53 -11.95 9.63
N MET A 412 -3.55 -11.53 8.37
CA MET A 412 -2.35 -11.32 7.57
C MET A 412 -1.47 -10.21 8.15
N ALA A 413 -2.07 -9.08 8.54
CA ALA A 413 -1.36 -8.02 9.25
C ALA A 413 -0.70 -8.55 10.53
N GLY A 414 -1.35 -9.49 11.22
CA GLY A 414 -0.81 -10.14 12.42
C GLY A 414 0.42 -11.02 12.16
N VAL A 415 0.52 -11.61 10.97
CA VAL A 415 1.62 -12.54 10.62
C VAL A 415 2.77 -11.86 9.89
N VAL A 416 2.45 -11.01 8.89
CA VAL A 416 3.46 -10.43 7.97
C VAL A 416 3.59 -8.91 8.04
N GLY A 417 2.78 -8.24 8.86
CA GLY A 417 2.68 -6.77 8.93
C GLY A 417 1.61 -6.19 8.00
N SER A 418 1.16 -4.98 8.30
CA SER A 418 0.12 -4.30 7.51
C SER A 418 0.63 -3.84 6.14
N SER A 419 1.89 -3.44 6.06
CA SER A 419 2.55 -3.01 4.82
C SER A 419 2.64 -4.12 3.76
N ASN A 420 2.56 -5.40 4.17
CA ASN A 420 2.59 -6.57 3.28
C ASN A 420 1.21 -7.25 3.13
N ASN A 421 0.15 -6.60 3.60
CA ASN A 421 -1.22 -7.10 3.52
C ASN A 421 -1.70 -7.14 2.06
N PRO A 422 -2.25 -8.28 1.57
CA PRO A 422 -2.69 -8.42 0.17
C PRO A 422 -4.02 -7.71 -0.13
N LEU A 423 -4.17 -6.45 0.30
CA LEU A 423 -5.40 -5.68 0.15
C LEU A 423 -5.84 -5.55 -1.32
N SER A 424 -4.88 -5.35 -2.23
CA SER A 424 -5.15 -5.29 -3.67
C SER A 424 -5.78 -6.58 -4.21
N GLY A 425 -5.24 -7.75 -3.80
CA GLY A 425 -5.77 -9.05 -4.22
C GLY A 425 -7.20 -9.28 -3.75
N VAL A 426 -7.47 -8.89 -2.51
CA VAL A 426 -8.81 -8.94 -1.92
C VAL A 426 -9.78 -8.05 -2.70
N THR A 427 -9.40 -6.81 -2.99
CA THR A 427 -10.24 -5.86 -3.73
C THR A 427 -10.54 -6.35 -5.15
N ILE A 428 -9.56 -6.96 -5.84
CA ILE A 428 -9.76 -7.58 -7.17
C ILE A 428 -10.87 -8.64 -7.12
N ILE A 429 -10.86 -9.53 -6.12
CA ILE A 429 -11.90 -10.56 -5.99
C ILE A 429 -13.27 -9.95 -5.79
N VAL A 430 -13.38 -8.92 -4.94
CA VAL A 430 -14.65 -8.23 -4.70
C VAL A 430 -15.17 -7.60 -5.99
N VAL A 431 -14.31 -6.94 -6.77
CA VAL A 431 -14.68 -6.36 -8.06
C VAL A 431 -15.17 -7.45 -9.01
N ILE A 432 -14.41 -8.54 -9.17
CA ILE A 432 -14.81 -9.66 -10.05
C ILE A 432 -16.15 -10.27 -9.61
N LEU A 433 -16.29 -10.57 -8.31
CA LEU A 433 -17.52 -11.14 -7.75
C LEU A 433 -18.72 -10.22 -7.99
N THR A 434 -18.58 -8.95 -7.69
CA THR A 434 -19.66 -7.96 -7.82
C THR A 434 -19.98 -7.69 -9.29
N ALA A 435 -18.95 -7.51 -10.14
CA ALA A 435 -19.12 -7.29 -11.57
C ALA A 435 -19.81 -8.49 -12.24
N THR A 436 -19.37 -9.72 -11.94
CA THR A 436 -20.01 -10.93 -12.47
C THR A 436 -21.46 -11.05 -12.01
N THR A 437 -21.73 -10.81 -10.71
CA THR A 437 -23.09 -10.84 -10.17
C THR A 437 -23.98 -9.80 -10.85
N PHE A 438 -23.47 -8.60 -11.08
CA PHE A 438 -24.24 -7.53 -11.72
C PHE A 438 -24.38 -7.72 -13.23
N THR A 439 -23.41 -8.34 -13.90
CA THR A 439 -23.55 -8.74 -15.32
C THR A 439 -24.67 -9.76 -15.49
N LEU A 440 -24.71 -10.78 -14.63
CA LEU A 440 -25.81 -11.74 -14.63
C LEU A 440 -27.15 -11.07 -14.36
N LEU A 441 -27.19 -10.18 -13.36
CA LEU A 441 -28.40 -9.42 -13.03
C LEU A 441 -28.86 -8.56 -14.21
N ASN A 442 -27.92 -7.85 -14.86
CA ASN A 442 -28.21 -7.02 -16.02
C ASN A 442 -28.79 -7.83 -17.19
N SER A 443 -28.18 -8.98 -17.45
CA SER A 443 -28.63 -9.88 -18.53
C SER A 443 -30.00 -10.51 -18.28
N PHE A 444 -30.28 -10.93 -17.04
CA PHE A 444 -31.51 -11.67 -16.73
C PHE A 444 -32.70 -10.78 -16.31
N VAL A 445 -32.43 -9.60 -15.74
CA VAL A 445 -33.47 -8.73 -15.16
C VAL A 445 -33.64 -7.43 -15.93
N TYR A 446 -32.55 -6.86 -16.41
CA TYR A 446 -32.55 -5.52 -17.05
C TYR A 446 -32.30 -5.55 -18.56
N ASN A 447 -32.25 -6.72 -19.19
CA ASN A 447 -32.06 -6.90 -20.64
C ASN A 447 -30.82 -6.17 -21.22
N GLY A 448 -29.81 -5.93 -20.39
CA GLY A 448 -28.56 -5.29 -20.81
C GLY A 448 -28.56 -3.75 -20.78
N GLU A 449 -29.65 -3.09 -20.31
CA GLU A 449 -29.82 -1.63 -20.48
C GLU A 449 -29.07 -0.77 -19.43
N ASN A 450 -28.61 -1.33 -18.29
CA ASN A 450 -28.09 -0.54 -17.17
C ASN A 450 -26.59 -0.78 -16.91
N THR A 451 -25.79 -0.97 -17.93
CA THR A 451 -24.36 -1.34 -17.81
C THR A 451 -23.54 -0.24 -17.13
N ALA A 452 -23.75 1.02 -17.49
CA ALA A 452 -23.01 2.15 -16.93
C ALA A 452 -23.25 2.35 -15.42
N GLU A 453 -24.53 2.31 -15.00
CA GLU A 453 -24.92 2.44 -13.60
C GLU A 453 -24.38 1.30 -12.74
N LEU A 454 -24.39 0.09 -13.28
CA LEU A 454 -23.87 -1.09 -12.61
C LEU A 454 -22.34 -1.05 -12.45
N GLN A 455 -21.61 -0.50 -13.41
CA GLN A 455 -20.17 -0.31 -13.30
C GLN A 455 -19.82 0.62 -12.13
N VAL A 456 -20.52 1.73 -12.01
CA VAL A 456 -20.30 2.67 -10.89
C VAL A 456 -20.66 2.01 -9.55
N ALA A 457 -21.72 1.20 -9.52
CA ALA A 457 -22.11 0.44 -8.33
C ALA A 457 -21.05 -0.59 -7.93
N VAL A 458 -20.43 -1.32 -8.88
CA VAL A 458 -19.33 -2.26 -8.61
C VAL A 458 -18.17 -1.59 -7.88
N ILE A 459 -17.73 -0.45 -8.38
CA ILE A 459 -16.64 0.32 -7.76
C ILE A 459 -17.05 0.82 -6.37
N GLY A 460 -18.30 1.27 -6.19
CA GLY A 460 -18.85 1.67 -4.89
C GLY A 460 -18.82 0.54 -3.85
N VAL A 461 -19.26 -0.66 -4.24
CA VAL A 461 -19.20 -1.87 -3.37
C VAL A 461 -17.76 -2.23 -3.03
N ALA A 462 -16.88 -2.20 -4.03
CA ALA A 462 -15.45 -2.48 -3.83
C ALA A 462 -14.81 -1.47 -2.87
N ALA A 463 -15.20 -0.19 -2.94
CA ALA A 463 -14.70 0.84 -2.04
C ALA A 463 -15.08 0.58 -0.57
N PHE A 464 -16.33 0.19 -0.28
CA PHE A 464 -16.74 -0.16 1.08
C PHE A 464 -15.94 -1.34 1.63
N VAL A 465 -15.79 -2.40 0.84
CA VAL A 465 -15.06 -3.62 1.26
C VAL A 465 -13.57 -3.34 1.40
N ALA A 466 -12.97 -2.58 0.49
CA ALA A 466 -11.57 -2.20 0.55
C ALA A 466 -11.26 -1.32 1.76
N CYS A 467 -12.11 -0.35 2.08
CA CYS A 467 -11.99 0.46 3.30
C CYS A 467 -12.08 -0.41 4.56
N ALA A 468 -13.03 -1.33 4.62
CA ALA A 468 -13.19 -2.23 5.77
C ALA A 468 -11.96 -3.13 5.94
N GLY A 469 -11.42 -3.69 4.87
CA GLY A 469 -10.22 -4.54 4.89
C GLY A 469 -8.96 -3.78 5.28
N ALA A 470 -8.72 -2.59 4.70
CA ALA A 470 -7.58 -1.75 5.03
C ALA A 470 -7.56 -1.36 6.51
N ILE A 471 -8.67 -0.83 6.98
CA ILE A 471 -8.83 -0.42 8.38
C ILE A 471 -8.66 -1.60 9.35
N SER A 472 -9.21 -2.76 9.02
CA SER A 472 -9.10 -3.92 9.92
C SER A 472 -7.67 -4.39 10.09
N GLY A 473 -6.86 -4.38 9.02
CA GLY A 473 -5.44 -4.75 9.06
C GLY A 473 -4.63 -3.85 9.99
N ASP A 474 -4.68 -2.54 9.77
CA ASP A 474 -3.88 -1.57 10.52
C ASP A 474 -4.39 -1.38 11.95
N ASN A 475 -5.71 -1.34 12.16
CA ASN A 475 -6.29 -1.17 13.49
C ASN A 475 -5.90 -2.29 14.46
N LEU A 476 -5.74 -3.52 13.99
CA LEU A 476 -5.31 -4.63 14.83
C LEU A 476 -3.82 -4.52 15.21
N GLN A 477 -2.96 -3.90 14.38
CA GLN A 477 -1.60 -3.51 14.75
C GLN A 477 -1.61 -2.50 15.89
N ASP A 478 -2.44 -1.47 15.79
CA ASP A 478 -2.56 -0.41 16.82
C ASP A 478 -3.13 -0.95 18.11
N LEU A 479 -4.13 -1.84 18.05
CA LEU A 479 -4.70 -2.51 19.22
C LEU A 479 -3.70 -3.46 19.88
N LYS A 480 -2.76 -4.05 19.12
CA LYS A 480 -1.62 -4.80 19.67
C LYS A 480 -0.65 -3.88 20.38
N THR A 481 -0.33 -2.70 19.82
CA THR A 481 0.47 -1.67 20.47
C THR A 481 -0.12 -1.33 21.83
N GLY A 482 -1.42 -1.02 21.87
CA GLY A 482 -2.12 -0.71 23.15
C GLY A 482 -2.17 -1.88 24.12
N TYR A 483 -2.34 -3.12 23.63
CA TYR A 483 -2.28 -4.32 24.48
C TYR A 483 -0.92 -4.47 25.17
N LEU A 484 0.18 -4.21 24.48
CA LEU A 484 1.53 -4.25 25.02
C LEU A 484 1.79 -3.11 26.03
N LEU A 485 1.28 -1.91 25.73
CA LEU A 485 1.45 -0.74 26.59
C LEU A 485 0.49 -0.73 27.79
N GLY A 486 -0.59 -1.51 27.75
CA GLY A 486 -1.61 -1.51 28.79
C GLY A 486 -2.65 -0.40 28.63
N ALA A 487 -2.95 0.01 27.39
CA ALA A 487 -4.02 0.95 27.08
C ALA A 487 -5.41 0.31 27.29
N THR A 488 -6.44 1.16 27.39
CA THR A 488 -7.83 0.73 27.48
C THR A 488 -8.42 0.54 26.09
N PRO A 489 -8.78 -0.69 25.65
CA PRO A 489 -9.18 -0.97 24.28
C PRO A 489 -10.34 -0.10 23.75
N TRP A 490 -11.43 0.05 24.53
CA TRP A 490 -12.56 0.85 24.07
C TRP A 490 -12.19 2.32 23.80
N LYS A 491 -11.21 2.87 24.51
CA LYS A 491 -10.72 4.22 24.27
C LYS A 491 -9.94 4.32 22.97
N GLN A 492 -9.11 3.32 22.66
CA GLN A 492 -8.44 3.23 21.35
C GLN A 492 -9.45 3.10 20.21
N GLN A 493 -10.48 2.26 20.40
CA GLN A 493 -11.56 2.06 19.40
C GLN A 493 -12.32 3.37 19.12
N ILE A 494 -12.54 4.24 20.12
CA ILE A 494 -13.05 5.59 19.90
C ILE A 494 -12.03 6.44 19.13
N GLY A 495 -10.74 6.35 19.47
CA GLY A 495 -9.67 7.03 18.74
C GLY A 495 -9.66 6.67 17.26
N GLN A 496 -9.85 5.38 16.93
CA GLN A 496 -9.96 4.90 15.57
C GLN A 496 -11.11 5.58 14.80
N ILE A 497 -12.28 5.72 15.41
CA ILE A 497 -13.42 6.43 14.80
C ILE A 497 -13.12 7.91 14.58
N VAL A 498 -12.45 8.57 15.53
CA VAL A 498 -12.01 9.97 15.39
C VAL A 498 -11.04 10.11 14.22
N GLY A 499 -10.08 9.20 14.11
CA GLY A 499 -9.11 9.19 13.01
C GLY A 499 -9.75 8.96 11.64
N ILE A 500 -10.66 7.99 11.54
CA ILE A 500 -11.44 7.76 10.31
C ILE A 500 -12.22 9.00 9.91
N THR A 501 -12.83 9.71 10.87
CA THR A 501 -13.56 10.94 10.58
C THR A 501 -12.65 12.01 10.01
N ALA A 502 -11.46 12.20 10.57
CA ALA A 502 -10.46 13.13 10.04
C ALA A 502 -9.99 12.73 8.63
N GLY A 503 -9.69 11.44 8.42
CA GLY A 503 -9.30 10.91 7.13
C GLY A 503 -10.39 11.02 6.07
N ALA A 504 -11.64 10.70 6.43
CA ALA A 504 -12.79 10.79 5.52
C ALA A 504 -13.05 12.23 5.04
N VAL A 505 -12.77 13.23 5.88
CA VAL A 505 -12.82 14.66 5.50
C VAL A 505 -11.67 15.04 4.56
N ALA A 506 -10.47 14.52 4.82
CA ALA A 506 -9.27 14.83 4.03
C ALA A 506 -9.32 14.25 2.60
N ILE A 507 -9.75 12.99 2.47
CA ILE A 507 -9.66 12.21 1.23
C ILE A 507 -10.34 12.91 0.04
N PRO A 508 -11.63 13.31 0.08
CA PRO A 508 -12.28 13.91 -1.09
C PRO A 508 -11.67 15.26 -1.47
N LEU A 509 -11.16 16.03 -0.51
CA LEU A 509 -10.45 17.29 -0.79
C LEU A 509 -9.18 17.04 -1.59
N VAL A 510 -8.39 16.07 -1.15
CA VAL A 510 -7.12 15.73 -1.79
C VAL A 510 -7.35 15.06 -3.15
N LEU A 511 -8.33 14.16 -3.28
CA LEU A 511 -8.67 13.52 -4.55
C LEU A 511 -9.11 14.54 -5.60
N ASN A 512 -9.96 15.50 -5.23
CA ASN A 512 -10.36 16.58 -6.16
C ASN A 512 -9.18 17.44 -6.59
N LEU A 513 -8.28 17.76 -5.66
CA LEU A 513 -7.08 18.52 -5.94
C LEU A 513 -6.13 17.79 -6.90
N LEU A 514 -6.06 16.46 -6.80
CA LEU A 514 -5.18 15.61 -7.60
C LEU A 514 -5.86 15.01 -8.85
N SER A 515 -7.15 15.27 -9.07
CA SER A 515 -7.92 14.65 -10.16
C SER A 515 -7.32 14.92 -11.55
N GLU A 516 -6.89 16.14 -11.83
CA GLU A 516 -6.25 16.51 -13.10
C GLU A 516 -4.93 15.75 -13.31
N GLN A 517 -4.13 15.58 -12.26
CA GLN A 517 -2.87 14.82 -12.32
C GLN A 517 -3.08 13.32 -12.57
N ILE A 518 -4.20 12.77 -12.07
CA ILE A 518 -4.60 11.37 -12.37
C ILE A 518 -4.97 11.26 -13.86
N LEU A 519 -5.80 12.17 -14.37
CA LEU A 519 -6.27 12.15 -15.77
C LEU A 519 -5.13 12.40 -16.76
N ASN A 520 -4.20 13.27 -16.43
CA ASN A 520 -3.01 13.54 -17.26
C ASN A 520 -1.92 12.47 -17.15
N GLY A 521 -2.10 11.46 -16.29
CA GLY A 521 -1.17 10.35 -16.10
C GLY A 521 0.11 10.70 -15.32
N GLU A 522 0.18 11.88 -14.71
CA GLU A 522 1.27 12.30 -13.81
C GLU A 522 1.26 11.45 -12.53
N LEU A 523 0.06 11.16 -12.01
CA LEU A 523 -0.19 10.17 -10.98
C LEU A 523 -0.68 8.88 -11.63
N SER A 524 0.08 7.81 -11.49
CA SER A 524 -0.16 6.56 -12.24
C SER A 524 -1.42 5.82 -11.81
N ALA A 525 -1.88 6.00 -10.57
CA ALA A 525 -3.06 5.37 -9.95
C ALA A 525 -3.26 3.87 -10.31
N PRO A 526 -2.23 3.00 -10.12
CA PRO A 526 -2.19 1.66 -10.72
C PRO A 526 -3.34 0.77 -10.29
N GLN A 527 -3.73 0.82 -9.02
CA GLN A 527 -4.81 -0.01 -8.49
C GLN A 527 -6.19 0.44 -9.01
N ALA A 528 -6.43 1.75 -9.06
CA ALA A 528 -7.68 2.29 -9.57
C ALA A 528 -7.85 2.00 -11.08
N PHE A 529 -6.77 2.12 -11.86
CA PHE A 529 -6.78 1.74 -13.28
C PHE A 529 -7.09 0.24 -13.45
N LEU A 530 -6.51 -0.62 -12.60
CA LEU A 530 -6.80 -2.05 -12.58
C LEU A 530 -8.29 -2.31 -12.30
N MET A 531 -8.88 -1.63 -11.29
CA MET A 531 -10.29 -1.81 -10.94
C MET A 531 -11.22 -1.31 -12.06
N SER A 532 -10.89 -0.18 -12.70
CA SER A 532 -11.57 0.32 -13.90
C SER A 532 -11.54 -0.73 -15.01
N SER A 533 -10.36 -1.22 -15.37
CA SER A 533 -10.17 -2.18 -16.46
C SER A 533 -10.93 -3.49 -16.24
N ILE A 534 -10.89 -4.04 -15.01
CA ILE A 534 -11.62 -5.28 -14.70
C ILE A 534 -13.14 -5.04 -14.77
N THR A 535 -13.61 -3.94 -14.21
CA THR A 535 -15.05 -3.62 -14.20
C THR A 535 -15.60 -3.44 -15.60
N THR A 536 -14.96 -2.60 -16.42
CA THR A 536 -15.34 -2.37 -17.82
C THR A 536 -15.20 -3.65 -18.64
N GLY A 537 -14.10 -4.40 -18.46
CA GLY A 537 -13.84 -5.64 -19.19
C GLY A 537 -14.87 -6.74 -18.93
N ILE A 538 -15.44 -6.82 -17.72
CA ILE A 538 -16.47 -7.83 -17.39
C ILE A 538 -17.87 -7.39 -17.86
N LEU A 539 -18.22 -6.11 -17.71
CA LEU A 539 -19.58 -5.63 -18.00
C LEU A 539 -19.78 -5.25 -19.47
N GLU A 540 -18.78 -4.69 -20.14
CA GLU A 540 -18.91 -4.21 -21.53
C GLU A 540 -18.15 -5.07 -22.55
N GLY A 541 -17.11 -5.78 -22.11
CA GLY A 541 -16.10 -6.32 -23.01
C GLY A 541 -15.09 -5.24 -23.42
N GLY A 542 -14.30 -5.44 -24.47
CA GLY A 542 -13.39 -4.40 -25.00
C GLY A 542 -12.03 -4.27 -24.30
N MET A 543 -11.71 -5.14 -23.33
CA MET A 543 -10.37 -5.20 -22.74
C MET A 543 -9.33 -5.69 -23.78
N ASP A 544 -8.12 -5.12 -23.75
CA ASP A 544 -6.99 -5.68 -24.51
C ASP A 544 -6.56 -7.03 -23.91
N TRP A 545 -7.37 -8.06 -24.21
CA TRP A 545 -7.17 -9.42 -23.71
C TRP A 545 -5.81 -10.00 -24.08
N ALA A 546 -5.24 -9.61 -25.23
CA ALA A 546 -3.92 -10.07 -25.65
C ALA A 546 -2.84 -9.65 -24.65
N MET A 547 -2.86 -8.38 -24.22
CA MET A 547 -1.91 -7.86 -23.24
C MET A 547 -2.20 -8.39 -21.83
N VAL A 548 -3.47 -8.54 -21.45
CA VAL A 548 -3.85 -9.14 -20.15
C VAL A 548 -3.40 -10.60 -20.07
N PHE A 549 -3.60 -11.40 -21.12
CA PHE A 549 -3.13 -12.78 -21.15
C PHE A 549 -1.61 -12.88 -21.17
N MET A 550 -0.91 -11.97 -21.87
CA MET A 550 0.55 -11.91 -21.84
C MET A 550 1.05 -11.66 -20.41
N GLY A 551 0.47 -10.70 -19.70
CA GLY A 551 0.79 -10.43 -18.30
C GLY A 551 0.46 -11.61 -17.38
N SER A 552 -0.70 -12.23 -17.58
CA SER A 552 -1.11 -13.44 -16.84
C SER A 552 -0.12 -14.58 -17.02
N GLY A 553 0.38 -14.79 -18.24
CA GLY A 553 1.39 -15.81 -18.54
C GLY A 553 2.72 -15.51 -17.86
N ILE A 554 3.16 -14.25 -17.82
CA ILE A 554 4.35 -13.84 -17.07
C ILE A 554 4.16 -14.18 -15.58
N ALA A 555 2.97 -13.93 -15.01
CA ALA A 555 2.69 -14.29 -13.63
C ALA A 555 2.78 -15.81 -13.39
N PHE A 556 2.20 -16.63 -14.26
CA PHE A 556 2.31 -18.09 -14.15
C PHE A 556 3.76 -18.56 -14.28
N CYS A 557 4.57 -17.94 -15.13
CA CYS A 557 6.00 -18.23 -15.21
C CYS A 557 6.71 -17.92 -13.89
N LEU A 558 6.40 -16.78 -13.26
CA LEU A 558 6.95 -16.41 -11.95
C LEU A 558 6.50 -17.38 -10.83
N ILE A 559 5.23 -17.83 -10.87
CA ILE A 559 4.71 -18.86 -9.95
C ILE A 559 5.47 -20.18 -10.14
N ALA A 560 5.72 -20.58 -11.38
CA ALA A 560 6.48 -21.79 -11.68
C ALA A 560 7.91 -21.71 -11.13
N LEU A 561 8.57 -20.56 -11.21
CA LEU A 561 9.89 -20.33 -10.59
C LEU A 561 9.87 -20.46 -9.07
N ARG A 562 8.77 -20.14 -8.42
CA ARG A 562 8.62 -20.28 -6.95
C ARG A 562 8.37 -21.72 -6.50
N HIS A 563 7.83 -22.59 -7.38
CA HIS A 563 7.47 -23.97 -7.05
C HIS A 563 8.22 -24.99 -7.93
N PRO A 564 9.47 -25.29 -7.61
CA PRO A 564 10.31 -26.17 -8.44
C PRO A 564 9.75 -27.59 -8.61
N ASP A 565 8.95 -28.10 -7.66
CA ASP A 565 8.39 -29.45 -7.74
C ASP A 565 7.17 -29.55 -8.66
N ASN A 566 6.43 -28.46 -8.85
CA ASN A 566 5.18 -28.41 -9.63
C ASN A 566 5.27 -27.57 -10.91
N TYR A 567 6.48 -27.10 -11.28
CA TYR A 567 6.66 -26.14 -12.38
C TYR A 567 6.14 -26.61 -13.74
N ILE A 568 6.22 -27.92 -14.03
CA ILE A 568 5.73 -28.48 -15.31
C ILE A 568 4.22 -28.29 -15.44
N ASN A 569 3.46 -28.60 -14.38
CA ASN A 569 2.00 -28.45 -14.38
C ASN A 569 1.59 -26.98 -14.51
N ILE A 570 2.31 -26.10 -13.85
CA ILE A 570 2.06 -24.64 -13.88
C ILE A 570 2.39 -24.08 -15.28
N LEU A 571 3.48 -24.55 -15.92
CA LEU A 571 3.83 -24.18 -17.29
C LEU A 571 2.80 -24.71 -18.30
N ILE A 572 2.28 -25.92 -18.10
CA ILE A 572 1.19 -26.47 -18.92
C ILE A 572 -0.07 -25.60 -18.77
N CYS A 573 -0.47 -25.23 -17.56
CA CYS A 573 -1.58 -24.29 -17.33
C CYS A 573 -1.36 -22.94 -17.99
N SER A 574 -0.15 -22.39 -17.87
CA SER A 574 0.27 -21.18 -18.55
C SER A 574 0.09 -21.31 -20.08
N TYR A 575 0.59 -22.41 -20.64
CA TYR A 575 0.51 -22.68 -22.08
C TYR A 575 -0.92 -22.86 -22.58
N VAL A 576 -1.78 -23.55 -21.80
CA VAL A 576 -3.22 -23.72 -22.11
C VAL A 576 -3.95 -22.37 -22.11
N ILE A 577 -3.70 -21.50 -21.13
CA ILE A 577 -4.28 -20.15 -21.07
C ILE A 577 -3.83 -19.32 -22.28
N PHE A 578 -2.58 -19.50 -22.70
CA PHE A 578 -2.06 -18.84 -23.90
C PHE A 578 -2.62 -19.39 -25.18
N ILE A 579 -2.85 -20.69 -25.30
CA ILE A 579 -3.52 -21.26 -26.48
C ILE A 579 -4.95 -20.73 -26.59
N ILE A 580 -5.65 -20.64 -25.47
CA ILE A 580 -7.02 -20.08 -25.44
C ILE A 580 -7.02 -18.59 -25.79
N GLY A 581 -6.04 -17.83 -25.30
CA GLY A 581 -5.84 -16.41 -25.65
C GLY A 581 -5.16 -16.19 -27.00
N GLY A 582 -4.28 -17.10 -27.41
CA GLY A 582 -3.44 -17.02 -28.62
C GLY A 582 -4.15 -17.40 -29.93
N TYR A 583 -5.46 -17.68 -29.89
CA TYR A 583 -6.29 -17.64 -31.09
C TYR A 583 -6.26 -16.26 -31.78
N ILE A 584 -5.64 -15.29 -31.07
CA ILE A 584 -5.59 -13.90 -31.49
C ILE A 584 -4.28 -13.57 -32.24
N GLU A 585 -3.10 -14.17 -31.92
CA GLU A 585 -1.84 -13.89 -32.65
C GLU A 585 -0.78 -15.01 -32.55
N GLN A 586 -0.26 -15.46 -33.72
CA GLN A 586 0.63 -16.63 -33.87
C GLN A 586 2.06 -16.48 -33.29
N ALA A 587 2.51 -15.29 -32.94
CA ALA A 587 3.87 -15.03 -32.44
C ALA A 587 4.05 -15.23 -30.93
N ILE A 588 2.99 -15.15 -30.16
CA ILE A 588 3.00 -15.27 -28.69
C ILE A 588 3.45 -16.66 -28.23
N PRO A 589 3.03 -17.79 -28.86
CA PRO A 589 3.49 -19.12 -28.48
C PRO A 589 4.99 -19.34 -28.56
N ALA A 590 5.67 -18.75 -29.57
CA ALA A 590 7.11 -18.90 -29.76
C ALA A 590 7.94 -18.21 -28.67
N PHE A 591 7.49 -17.02 -28.22
CA PHE A 591 8.15 -16.28 -27.13
C PHE A 591 7.99 -16.99 -25.78
N LEU A 592 6.86 -17.63 -25.57
CA LEU A 592 6.61 -18.37 -24.34
C LEU A 592 7.36 -19.68 -24.28
N PHE A 593 7.52 -20.32 -25.42
CA PHE A 593 8.38 -21.51 -25.53
C PHE A 593 9.83 -21.16 -25.19
N ALA A 594 10.34 -20.05 -25.72
CA ALA A 594 11.67 -19.55 -25.36
C ALA A 594 11.76 -19.13 -23.88
N GLY A 595 10.73 -18.47 -23.36
CA GLY A 595 10.60 -18.14 -21.95
C GLY A 595 10.55 -19.38 -21.05
N SER A 596 9.82 -20.43 -21.42
CA SER A 596 9.74 -21.68 -20.67
C SER A 596 11.07 -22.44 -20.63
N ILE A 597 11.87 -22.39 -21.71
CA ILE A 597 13.23 -22.93 -21.73
C ILE A 597 14.14 -22.15 -20.79
N ALA A 598 14.11 -20.81 -20.83
CA ALA A 598 14.88 -19.96 -19.94
C ALA A 598 14.51 -20.18 -18.46
N ILE A 599 13.23 -20.36 -18.17
CA ILE A 599 12.70 -20.68 -16.83
C ILE A 599 13.19 -22.05 -16.37
N SER A 600 13.15 -23.06 -17.22
CA SER A 600 13.62 -24.41 -16.90
C SER A 600 15.11 -24.43 -16.60
N ALA A 601 15.91 -23.67 -17.34
CA ALA A 601 17.34 -23.51 -17.10
C ALA A 601 17.62 -22.76 -15.78
N THR A 602 16.86 -21.71 -15.50
CA THR A 602 16.96 -20.94 -14.27
C THR A 602 16.52 -21.76 -13.05
N GLN A 603 15.53 -22.62 -13.20
CA GLN A 603 15.10 -23.54 -12.12
C GLN A 603 16.12 -24.60 -11.80
N TYR A 604 16.80 -25.15 -12.80
CA TYR A 604 17.91 -26.06 -12.58
C TYR A 604 19.00 -25.41 -11.71
N TRP A 605 19.29 -24.13 -12.01
CA TRP A 605 20.26 -23.35 -11.24
C TRP A 605 19.78 -23.03 -9.80
N ILE A 606 18.48 -22.69 -9.62
CA ILE A 606 17.89 -22.39 -8.32
C ILE A 606 17.87 -23.63 -7.43
N ARG A 607 17.58 -24.81 -7.99
CA ARG A 607 17.53 -26.07 -7.26
C ARG A 607 18.88 -26.42 -6.61
N GLU A 608 19.99 -25.96 -7.20
CA GLU A 608 21.33 -26.14 -6.63
C GLU A 608 21.69 -25.05 -5.60
N ASN A 609 21.06 -23.85 -5.64
CA ASN A 609 21.48 -22.66 -4.86
C ASN A 609 20.46 -22.17 -3.81
N GLY A 610 19.28 -22.77 -3.71
CA GLY A 610 18.23 -22.44 -2.72
C GLY A 610 16.95 -21.84 -3.31
N GLU A 611 15.89 -21.77 -2.50
CA GLU A 611 14.56 -21.23 -2.92
C GLU A 611 14.59 -19.73 -3.14
N LEU A 612 14.01 -19.28 -4.25
CA LEU A 612 13.83 -17.87 -4.57
C LEU A 612 12.40 -17.44 -4.21
N ASP A 613 12.22 -16.67 -3.17
CA ASP A 613 10.91 -16.15 -2.76
C ASP A 613 10.51 -14.92 -3.59
N ILE A 614 9.96 -15.15 -4.79
CA ILE A 614 9.58 -14.10 -5.73
C ILE A 614 8.23 -13.49 -5.33
N SER A 615 8.20 -12.19 -5.09
CA SER A 615 6.96 -11.43 -4.92
C SER A 615 6.35 -11.07 -6.28
N ILE A 616 5.38 -11.88 -6.72
CA ILE A 616 4.71 -11.70 -8.03
C ILE A 616 4.00 -10.35 -8.09
N MET A 617 3.37 -9.93 -6.98
CA MET A 617 2.67 -8.65 -6.92
C MET A 617 3.65 -7.46 -7.06
N ALA A 618 4.85 -7.55 -6.45
CA ALA A 618 5.86 -6.51 -6.61
C ALA A 618 6.35 -6.40 -8.06
N VAL A 619 6.55 -7.53 -8.75
CA VAL A 619 6.88 -7.55 -10.19
C VAL A 619 5.73 -6.93 -11.00
N ALA A 620 4.49 -7.30 -10.71
CA ALA A 620 3.30 -6.80 -11.42
C ALA A 620 3.14 -5.28 -11.27
N VAL A 621 3.31 -4.75 -10.06
CA VAL A 621 3.32 -3.30 -9.79
C VAL A 621 4.45 -2.63 -10.56
N GLY A 622 5.65 -3.23 -10.57
CA GLY A 622 6.79 -2.72 -11.34
C GLY A 622 6.52 -2.68 -12.85
N MET A 623 5.87 -3.71 -13.40
CA MET A 623 5.46 -3.74 -14.82
C MET A 623 4.44 -2.65 -15.16
N TYR A 624 3.54 -2.34 -14.22
CA TYR A 624 2.57 -1.27 -14.38
C TYR A 624 3.22 0.11 -14.26
N LEU A 625 4.09 0.31 -13.27
CA LEU A 625 4.87 1.54 -13.11
C LEU A 625 5.85 1.71 -14.27
N SER A 626 6.16 2.96 -14.65
CA SER A 626 7.21 3.20 -15.61
C SER A 626 8.59 2.87 -15.02
N LEU A 627 9.52 2.41 -15.85
CA LEU A 627 10.89 2.09 -15.41
C LEU A 627 11.54 3.25 -14.65
N LYS A 628 11.26 4.52 -15.05
CA LYS A 628 11.81 5.70 -14.39
C LYS A 628 11.49 5.76 -12.90
N MET A 629 10.29 5.32 -12.48
CA MET A 629 9.86 5.32 -11.08
C MET A 629 10.46 4.17 -10.28
N THR A 630 10.79 3.05 -10.91
CA THR A 630 11.31 1.87 -10.22
C THR A 630 12.79 1.97 -9.87
N ILE A 631 13.56 2.82 -10.55
CA ILE A 631 14.99 3.05 -10.30
C ILE A 631 15.25 3.63 -8.91
N PRO A 632 14.63 4.75 -8.48
CA PRO A 632 14.87 5.28 -7.13
C PRO A 632 14.39 4.31 -6.04
N ILE A 633 13.35 3.51 -6.28
CA ILE A 633 12.91 2.45 -5.36
C ILE A 633 14.03 1.40 -5.20
N LEU A 634 14.64 0.96 -6.29
CA LEU A 634 15.79 0.04 -6.22
C LEU A 634 16.94 0.64 -5.42
N ILE A 635 17.30 1.91 -5.69
CA ILE A 635 18.39 2.59 -4.99
C ILE A 635 18.13 2.63 -3.48
N GLY A 636 16.90 2.94 -3.05
CA GLY A 636 16.50 2.91 -1.64
C GLY A 636 16.70 1.53 -1.01
N GLY A 637 16.27 0.46 -1.69
CA GLY A 637 16.50 -0.91 -1.28
C GLY A 637 17.99 -1.28 -1.18
N LEU A 638 18.81 -0.83 -2.11
CA LEU A 638 20.26 -1.02 -2.09
C LEU A 638 20.95 -0.29 -0.92
N VAL A 639 20.49 0.91 -0.57
CA VAL A 639 20.97 1.65 0.61
C VAL A 639 20.68 0.83 1.87
N LYS A 640 19.47 0.27 2.01
CA LYS A 640 19.14 -0.63 3.14
C LYS A 640 20.02 -1.85 3.16
N MET A 641 20.22 -2.51 2.03
CA MET A 641 21.11 -3.68 1.91
C MET A 641 22.56 -3.35 2.31
N TYR A 642 23.06 -2.17 1.95
CA TYR A 642 24.40 -1.72 2.35
C TYR A 642 24.50 -1.54 3.86
N VAL A 643 23.47 -0.96 4.48
CA VAL A 643 23.37 -0.80 5.94
C VAL A 643 23.35 -2.18 6.60
N ASP A 644 22.49 -3.12 6.13
CA ASP A 644 22.41 -4.50 6.62
C ASP A 644 23.79 -5.20 6.60
N ARG A 645 24.51 -5.11 5.48
CA ARG A 645 25.82 -5.73 5.34
C ARG A 645 26.87 -5.17 6.31
N LYS A 646 26.79 -3.87 6.58
CA LYS A 646 27.66 -3.22 7.56
C LYS A 646 27.37 -3.66 8.99
N PHE A 647 26.13 -4.04 9.29
CA PHE A 647 25.72 -4.59 10.58
C PHE A 647 26.10 -6.06 10.74
N ASP A 648 25.91 -6.86 9.71
CA ASP A 648 26.24 -8.30 9.76
C ASP A 648 27.75 -8.58 9.86
N ALA A 649 28.60 -7.67 9.40
CA ALA A 649 30.05 -7.85 9.39
C ALA A 649 30.70 -7.91 10.81
N PRO A 650 30.35 -7.00 11.77
CA PRO A 650 30.89 -7.08 13.14
C PRO A 650 30.34 -8.25 13.95
N LEU A 651 29.08 -8.66 13.71
CA LEU A 651 28.42 -9.76 14.40
C LEU A 651 29.08 -11.11 14.04
N LYS A 652 29.54 -11.28 12.80
CA LYS A 652 30.26 -12.48 12.36
C LYS A 652 31.68 -12.58 12.93
N VAL A 653 32.32 -11.45 13.28
CA VAL A 653 33.73 -11.41 13.71
C VAL A 653 33.90 -11.49 15.23
N LYS A 654 32.95 -10.95 16.02
CA LYS A 654 33.18 -10.80 17.47
C LYS A 654 32.67 -11.92 18.38
N LYS A 655 31.62 -12.67 18.04
CA LYS A 655 31.12 -13.80 18.86
C LYS A 655 30.24 -14.77 18.03
N PRO A 656 30.82 -15.83 17.43
CA PRO A 656 30.01 -16.82 16.72
C PRO A 656 29.19 -17.75 17.61
N GLU A 657 29.38 -17.73 18.94
CA GLU A 657 28.74 -18.68 19.88
C GLU A 657 27.58 -18.08 20.70
N ILE A 658 27.45 -16.75 20.81
CA ILE A 658 26.48 -16.12 21.72
C ILE A 658 25.17 -15.69 21.00
N PHE A 659 25.21 -15.42 19.69
CA PHE A 659 24.04 -15.06 18.92
C PHE A 659 23.56 -16.16 17.99
N LYS A 660 22.97 -17.22 18.54
CA LYS A 660 22.01 -18.03 17.80
C LYS A 660 20.63 -17.48 18.14
N PRO A 661 20.00 -16.68 17.25
CA PRO A 661 18.62 -16.25 17.49
C PRO A 661 17.78 -17.51 17.65
N LYS A 662 17.08 -17.63 18.76
CA LYS A 662 16.24 -18.80 19.05
C LYS A 662 15.11 -18.95 18.05
N ASN A 663 14.74 -17.85 17.36
CA ASN A 663 13.69 -17.79 16.34
C ASN A 663 14.01 -16.72 15.29
N LYS A 664 13.57 -16.95 14.03
CA LYS A 664 13.65 -16.02 12.90
C LYS A 664 13.00 -14.64 13.24
N LEU A 665 11.98 -14.64 14.08
CA LEU A 665 11.24 -13.45 14.55
C LEU A 665 12.13 -12.52 15.43
N GLU A 666 12.98 -13.08 16.28
CA GLU A 666 13.86 -12.32 17.18
C GLU A 666 14.99 -11.61 16.40
N LEU A 667 15.45 -12.23 15.30
CA LEU A 667 16.41 -11.63 14.38
C LEU A 667 15.78 -10.48 13.59
N GLU A 668 14.52 -10.63 13.14
CA GLU A 668 13.79 -9.62 12.38
C GLU A 668 13.48 -8.39 13.24
N THR A 669 13.02 -8.56 14.48
CA THR A 669 12.79 -7.45 15.43
C THR A 669 14.06 -6.69 15.76
N THR A 670 15.19 -7.37 15.94
CA THR A 670 16.47 -6.70 16.20
C THR A 670 16.94 -5.89 14.99
N LYS A 671 16.76 -6.41 13.77
CA LYS A 671 17.07 -5.68 12.53
C LYS A 671 16.17 -4.45 12.35
N GLU A 672 14.88 -4.53 12.68
CA GLU A 672 13.97 -3.39 12.62
C GLU A 672 14.36 -2.27 13.58
N LYS A 673 14.77 -2.59 14.81
CA LYS A 673 15.29 -1.59 15.77
C LYS A 673 16.50 -0.84 15.23
N MET A 674 17.41 -1.54 14.57
CA MET A 674 18.63 -0.97 13.99
C MET A 674 18.36 -0.01 12.83
N HIS A 675 17.28 -0.24 12.08
CA HIS A 675 16.89 0.61 10.95
C HIS A 675 16.01 1.81 11.35
N GLY A 676 15.55 1.89 12.59
CA GLY A 676 14.59 2.89 13.05
C GLY A 676 14.84 4.32 12.56
N PRO A 677 16.04 4.93 12.76
CA PRO A 677 16.30 6.30 12.31
C PRO A 677 16.30 6.46 10.79
N GLY A 678 16.78 5.46 10.04
CA GLY A 678 16.71 5.46 8.58
C GLY A 678 15.28 5.36 8.07
N ILE A 679 14.46 4.51 8.69
CA ILE A 679 13.01 4.40 8.39
C ILE A 679 12.30 5.71 8.72
N LEU A 680 12.59 6.34 9.85
CA LEU A 680 12.02 7.63 10.22
C LEU A 680 12.39 8.75 9.24
N PHE A 681 13.65 8.80 8.78
CA PHE A 681 14.08 9.74 7.77
C PHE A 681 13.39 9.47 6.42
N ALA A 682 13.31 8.21 6.00
CA ALA A 682 12.61 7.79 4.79
C ALA A 682 11.11 8.15 4.84
N SER A 683 10.43 7.87 5.95
CA SER A 683 9.03 8.28 6.17
C SER A 683 8.87 9.80 6.13
N GLY A 684 9.85 10.52 6.67
CA GLY A 684 9.90 11.99 6.58
C GLY A 684 10.02 12.48 5.14
N LEU A 685 10.90 11.89 4.32
CA LEU A 685 11.05 12.23 2.89
C LEU A 685 9.72 12.04 2.13
N ILE A 686 9.05 10.92 2.37
CA ILE A 686 7.75 10.60 1.76
C ILE A 686 6.71 11.65 2.16
N ALA A 687 6.54 11.88 3.46
CA ALA A 687 5.55 12.83 3.96
C ALA A 687 5.84 14.25 3.46
N GLY A 688 7.11 14.69 3.48
CA GLY A 688 7.51 16.01 3.04
C GLY A 688 7.25 16.26 1.54
N GLU A 689 7.66 15.32 0.69
CA GLU A 689 7.42 15.40 -0.76
C GLU A 689 5.92 15.34 -1.08
N ALA A 690 5.14 14.47 -0.41
CA ALA A 690 3.71 14.34 -0.61
C ALA A 690 2.95 15.61 -0.18
N ILE A 691 3.22 16.14 1.01
CA ILE A 691 2.60 17.38 1.51
C ILE A 691 2.89 18.56 0.58
N MET A 692 4.14 18.70 0.14
CA MET A 692 4.51 19.75 -0.80
C MET A 692 3.88 19.54 -2.17
N GLY A 693 3.78 18.29 -2.65
CA GLY A 693 3.08 17.95 -3.89
C GLY A 693 1.62 18.39 -3.88
N ILE A 694 0.91 18.12 -2.79
CA ILE A 694 -0.46 18.59 -2.57
C ILE A 694 -0.52 20.13 -2.52
N GLY A 695 0.44 20.76 -1.83
CA GLY A 695 0.55 22.23 -1.78
C GLY A 695 0.76 22.85 -3.16
N LEU A 696 1.62 22.27 -3.99
CA LEU A 696 1.84 22.73 -5.37
C LEU A 696 0.59 22.51 -6.25
N ALA A 697 -0.13 21.40 -6.07
CA ALA A 697 -1.40 21.19 -6.77
C ALA A 697 -2.44 22.25 -6.37
N ALA A 698 -2.54 22.60 -5.08
CA ALA A 698 -3.41 23.68 -4.61
C ALA A 698 -3.01 25.05 -5.21
N MET A 699 -1.71 25.32 -5.31
CA MET A 699 -1.21 26.55 -5.96
C MET A 699 -1.54 26.57 -7.45
N ALA A 700 -1.43 25.45 -8.16
CA ALA A 700 -1.79 25.33 -9.58
C ALA A 700 -3.27 25.67 -9.80
N VAL A 701 -4.17 25.07 -9.00
CA VAL A 701 -5.61 25.34 -9.04
C VAL A 701 -5.92 26.81 -8.72
N SER A 702 -5.13 27.42 -7.80
CA SER A 702 -5.28 28.85 -7.45
C SER A 702 -4.62 29.79 -8.47
N GLY A 703 -4.01 29.27 -9.54
CA GLY A 703 -3.32 30.07 -10.55
C GLY A 703 -1.99 30.68 -10.09
N ILE A 704 -1.37 30.15 -9.04
CA ILE A 704 -0.12 30.63 -8.48
C ILE A 704 1.04 29.83 -9.10
N TYR A 705 1.95 30.53 -9.75
CA TYR A 705 3.13 29.94 -10.42
C TYR A 705 4.39 30.60 -9.92
N LEU A 706 5.40 29.80 -9.51
CA LEU A 706 6.63 30.28 -8.87
C LEU A 706 7.86 30.18 -9.79
N GLY A 707 7.72 29.69 -11.01
CA GLY A 707 8.82 29.35 -11.92
C GLY A 707 9.93 30.43 -11.99
N ILE A 708 11.17 29.99 -11.75
CA ILE A 708 12.37 30.87 -11.79
C ILE A 708 13.21 30.52 -13.02
N ILE A 709 13.29 29.25 -13.41
CA ILE A 709 14.12 28.77 -14.51
C ILE A 709 13.25 28.04 -15.55
N ASP A 710 13.25 28.48 -16.79
CA ASP A 710 12.42 27.90 -17.86
C ASP A 710 12.94 26.54 -18.33
N ASN A 711 14.25 26.31 -18.37
CA ASN A 711 14.86 25.05 -18.80
C ASN A 711 15.92 24.57 -17.79
N PRO A 712 15.47 24.01 -16.66
CA PRO A 712 16.39 23.56 -15.61
C PRO A 712 17.17 22.32 -16.04
N THR A 713 18.39 22.15 -15.52
CA THR A 713 19.19 20.94 -15.71
C THR A 713 18.89 19.88 -14.64
N ILE A 714 19.22 18.62 -14.89
CA ILE A 714 19.00 17.52 -13.93
C ILE A 714 20.10 17.44 -12.85
N TYR A 715 21.29 17.97 -13.10
CA TYR A 715 22.47 17.76 -12.27
C TYR A 715 22.33 18.22 -10.81
N PRO A 716 21.76 19.40 -10.50
CA PRO A 716 21.58 19.80 -9.11
C PRO A 716 20.63 18.85 -8.35
N GLY A 717 19.54 18.42 -8.99
CA GLY A 717 18.60 17.45 -8.44
C GLY A 717 19.25 16.10 -8.14
N LEU A 718 20.14 15.63 -9.02
CA LEU A 718 20.91 14.39 -8.80
C LEU A 718 21.83 14.52 -7.58
N GLY A 719 22.48 15.68 -7.40
CA GLY A 719 23.31 15.93 -6.21
C GLY A 719 22.50 15.86 -4.90
N VAL A 720 21.32 16.49 -4.86
CA VAL A 720 20.42 16.43 -3.69
C VAL A 720 19.88 15.01 -3.46
N PHE A 721 19.51 14.31 -4.51
CA PHE A 721 19.05 12.92 -4.42
C PHE A 721 20.11 11.97 -3.82
N ILE A 722 21.36 12.09 -4.29
CA ILE A 722 22.50 11.33 -3.73
C ILE A 722 22.71 11.71 -2.26
N ALA A 723 22.63 13.00 -1.91
CA ALA A 723 22.75 13.44 -0.53
C ALA A 723 21.66 12.81 0.36
N CYS A 724 20.41 12.75 -0.10
CA CYS A 724 19.33 12.06 0.62
C CYS A 724 19.65 10.57 0.87
N ALA A 725 20.16 9.85 -0.14
CA ALA A 725 20.56 8.45 -0.02
C ALA A 725 21.68 8.25 1.01
N VAL A 726 22.71 9.12 0.99
CA VAL A 726 23.83 9.09 1.94
C VAL A 726 23.35 9.41 3.36
N ILE A 727 22.53 10.46 3.54
CA ILE A 727 22.01 10.85 4.85
C ILE A 727 21.17 9.71 5.44
N MET A 728 20.31 9.06 4.66
CA MET A 728 19.47 7.94 5.08
C MET A 728 20.34 6.76 5.59
N GLY A 729 21.40 6.41 4.87
CA GLY A 729 22.35 5.38 5.30
C GLY A 729 23.14 5.79 6.56
N THR A 730 23.54 7.06 6.68
CA THR A 730 24.33 7.53 7.84
C THR A 730 23.50 7.61 9.11
N PHE A 731 22.22 7.97 9.06
CA PHE A 731 21.33 7.95 10.24
C PHE A 731 21.23 6.56 10.85
N SER A 732 21.07 5.54 10.01
CA SER A 732 21.04 4.14 10.48
C SER A 732 22.37 3.66 11.05
N LEU A 733 23.50 4.07 10.47
CA LEU A 733 24.84 3.65 10.91
C LEU A 733 25.29 4.36 12.19
N LYS A 734 24.92 5.64 12.41
CA LYS A 734 25.40 6.45 13.53
C LYS A 734 24.84 5.99 14.88
N GLN A 735 23.62 5.56 14.93
CA GLN A 735 22.98 5.12 16.19
C GLN A 735 23.65 3.86 16.76
N ASN A 736 24.27 3.03 15.94
CA ASN A 736 24.98 1.84 16.44
C ASN A 736 26.31 2.16 17.12
N SER A 737 26.97 3.27 16.73
CA SER A 737 28.20 3.68 17.42
C SER A 737 27.91 4.30 18.80
N GLU A 738 26.68 4.81 19.03
CA GLU A 738 26.26 5.36 20.32
C GLU A 738 25.70 4.26 21.27
N ASN A 739 25.06 3.21 20.71
CA ASN A 739 24.56 2.07 21.50
C ASN A 739 25.67 1.08 21.91
N ASP A 740 26.83 1.05 21.25
CA ASP A 740 27.99 0.25 21.69
C ASP A 740 28.60 0.77 23.01
N THR A 741 28.19 1.93 23.54
CA THR A 741 28.65 2.49 24.80
C THR A 741 27.71 2.26 25.98
N GLU A 742 26.44 1.91 25.76
CA GLU A 742 25.56 1.38 26.79
C GLU A 742 25.43 -0.13 26.63
N GLU A 743 26.23 -0.89 27.39
CA GLU A 743 26.04 -2.32 27.56
C GLU A 743 24.62 -2.58 28.07
N TRP A 744 23.75 -3.03 27.16
CA TRP A 744 22.50 -3.67 27.55
C TRP A 744 22.83 -5.02 28.16
N ASN A 745 23.00 -5.05 29.47
CA ASN A 745 23.10 -6.27 30.24
C ASN A 745 21.75 -7.00 30.22
N PHE A 746 21.53 -7.83 29.19
CA PHE A 746 20.46 -8.84 29.18
C PHE A 746 20.70 -9.93 30.26
N ASP A 747 21.89 -9.97 30.88
CA ASP A 747 22.24 -10.96 31.89
C ASP A 747 21.52 -10.73 33.24
N ASP A 748 21.07 -9.51 33.56
CA ASP A 748 20.38 -9.23 34.82
C ASP A 748 18.94 -9.79 34.84
N ASP A 749 18.22 -9.74 33.73
CA ASP A 749 16.86 -10.29 33.62
C ASP A 749 16.85 -11.83 33.55
N ILE A 750 17.91 -12.44 32.98
CA ILE A 750 18.06 -13.90 32.93
C ILE A 750 18.50 -14.45 34.28
N GLN A 751 19.36 -13.74 35.01
CA GLN A 751 19.76 -14.15 36.37
C GLN A 751 18.61 -14.06 37.37
N ASP A 752 17.72 -13.07 37.25
CA ASP A 752 16.51 -13.00 38.06
C ASP A 752 15.51 -14.12 37.75
N ALA A 753 15.34 -14.49 36.47
CA ALA A 753 14.52 -15.63 36.08
C ALA A 753 15.09 -16.96 36.58
N GLU A 754 16.41 -17.19 36.50
CA GLU A 754 17.07 -18.38 37.04
C GLU A 754 17.07 -18.43 38.57
N MET A 755 17.18 -17.27 39.26
CA MET A 755 17.08 -17.22 40.72
C MET A 755 15.66 -17.51 41.20
N ILE A 756 14.63 -17.09 40.46
CA ILE A 756 13.22 -17.40 40.77
C ILE A 756 12.96 -18.89 40.53
N GLU A 757 13.53 -19.51 39.48
CA GLU A 757 13.37 -20.92 39.22
C GLU A 757 14.12 -21.79 40.22
N LYS A 758 15.31 -21.37 40.70
CA LYS A 758 16.07 -22.02 41.77
C LYS A 758 15.40 -21.87 43.15
N LYS A 759 14.73 -20.73 43.44
CA LYS A 759 13.95 -20.57 44.67
C LYS A 759 12.69 -21.44 44.69
N ASN A 760 12.04 -21.64 43.55
CA ASN A 760 10.88 -22.50 43.44
C ASN A 760 11.21 -24.00 43.48
N LYS A 761 12.39 -24.41 43.00
CA LYS A 761 12.90 -25.79 43.16
C LYS A 761 13.35 -26.15 44.57
N LYS A 762 13.66 -25.15 45.43
CA LYS A 762 14.01 -25.38 46.84
C LYS A 762 12.78 -25.39 47.80
N LYS A 763 11.60 -25.07 47.29
CA LYS A 763 10.33 -25.12 48.06
C LYS A 763 9.42 -26.30 47.69
N LYS A 764 9.87 -27.17 46.81
CA LYS A 764 9.35 -28.52 46.62
C LYS A 764 10.37 -29.53 47.16
#